data_0211f6d3608454e601b3aaac6b62d69a
#
_entry.id   0211f6d3608454e601b3aaac6b62d69a
#
_cell.length_a   1.000
_cell.length_b   1.000
_cell.length_c   1.000
_cell.angle_alpha   90.00
_cell.angle_beta   90.00
_cell.angle_gamma   90.00
#
_symmetry.space_group_name_H-M   'P 1'
#
loop_
_entity.id
_entity.type
_entity.pdbx_description
1 polymer ?
#
loop_
_entity_poly.entity_id
_entity_poly.type
_entity_poly.pdbx_seq_one_letter_code
_entity_poly.pdbx_strand_id
1 'polypeptide(L)'
;CDGIITSARFILHRAHKYTRTVCLEFFGQVREAVPAIVEIKDYLDAHPAALLAGLEHLDERYLKAVGYATKSKRGTRPKMVLIADVVSDDERAAGAAASEIVRLANLRHGEGFIAVSAEARKKFWLDRARTAAIAKHTNAFKINEDVVIPLPRMGDYCDGVERINIELSLGNKIKLLDALDEFFNGELPLRYQDDAQLGDAELLGNRPQAAQQLLAEMRARWTWLLENLDAPLSTCAFAPADKQDAVTVFDAVQRHLLRASWKRELREPLRQLFSGSTYQPILEQCSAIHQSVLKSRVFVALHMHAGDGNVHTNIPVNSDDYVMLQQAYGAVDRIMQLAKDLGGVISGEHGIGITKFDFLDDFEIAPFIAYKQKVDPEGHFNKGKLLPGSNLERAYTPSFNLMELESLILEKSELGSISDSIKDCLRCGKCKPVCSTHVPRANLLYSPRNKILATSLLIEAFLYEEQTRRGVSIQHFDEFNDVADHCTVCHKCLKPCPVDIDFGDVSVAMRNFLRKQGQKKFNPITATSMLYLNSTDPLTIKLLRKVMIEWAYQAQRLGYRAGKYLGLFRKQLAHPPASVGKPSIPARVIHFINKPMPGGLPKKTSRALLDIEDNTIVPVIRNPHKVSEESEAVFYFPGCGSERLFGQVGLATQAMLYEIGAITVLPPGYLCCGYPQIASGLEAKGNQITTDNRVL
;
A
#
# COMPACT_ATOMS: atom_id res chain seq x y z
N CYS A 1 -5.60 -23.21 -19.30
CA CYS A 1 -6.56 -23.99 -18.51
C CYS A 1 -6.59 -25.47 -18.93
N ASP A 2 -5.51 -25.96 -19.54
CA ASP A 2 -5.45 -27.25 -20.24
C ASP A 2 -4.32 -28.16 -19.72
N GLY A 3 -3.57 -27.74 -18.71
CA GLY A 3 -2.49 -28.55 -18.17
C GLY A 3 -1.76 -27.92 -16.99
N ILE A 4 -0.67 -28.58 -16.58
CA ILE A 4 0.27 -28.11 -15.54
C ILE A 4 1.61 -27.86 -16.20
N ILE A 5 2.15 -26.65 -16.06
CA ILE A 5 3.49 -26.33 -16.55
C ILE A 5 4.52 -26.95 -15.61
N THR A 6 5.29 -27.91 -16.12
CA THR A 6 6.32 -28.63 -15.36
C THR A 6 7.73 -28.07 -15.57
N SER A 7 7.98 -27.42 -16.70
CA SER A 7 9.25 -26.77 -17.02
C SER A 7 9.05 -25.66 -18.03
N ALA A 8 9.92 -24.65 -18.00
CA ALA A 8 9.93 -23.56 -18.98
C ALA A 8 11.36 -23.21 -19.36
N ARG A 9 11.58 -22.89 -20.65
CA ARG A 9 12.85 -22.37 -21.16
C ARG A 9 12.63 -20.96 -21.68
N PHE A 10 13.40 -19.99 -21.18
CA PHE A 10 13.35 -18.59 -21.59
C PHE A 10 14.57 -18.24 -22.44
N ILE A 11 14.35 -17.54 -23.53
CA ILE A 11 15.41 -16.93 -24.35
C ILE A 11 15.48 -15.47 -23.92
N LEU A 12 16.64 -15.06 -23.41
CA LEU A 12 16.87 -13.69 -22.94
C LEU A 12 17.61 -12.88 -24.00
N HIS A 13 17.19 -11.64 -24.16
CA HIS A 13 17.93 -10.66 -24.94
C HIS A 13 19.13 -10.16 -24.15
N ARG A 14 20.22 -9.83 -24.88
CA ARG A 14 21.37 -9.16 -24.27
C ARG A 14 20.96 -7.76 -23.85
N ALA A 15 21.31 -7.38 -22.61
CA ALA A 15 21.09 -6.00 -22.14
C ALA A 15 22.00 -5.03 -22.90
N HIS A 16 21.43 -3.92 -23.36
CA HIS A 16 22.18 -2.83 -23.99
C HIS A 16 23.04 -2.10 -22.95
N LYS A 17 24.14 -1.51 -23.41
CA LYS A 17 25.13 -0.85 -22.53
C LYS A 17 24.59 0.46 -21.94
N TYR A 18 23.86 1.21 -22.71
CA TYR A 18 23.39 2.55 -22.34
C TYR A 18 21.88 2.61 -22.31
N THR A 19 21.35 3.22 -21.27
CA THR A 19 19.91 3.49 -21.10
C THR A 19 19.71 4.94 -20.72
N ARG A 20 18.76 5.61 -21.36
CA ARG A 20 18.25 6.92 -21.00
C ARG A 20 16.77 6.79 -20.67
N THR A 21 16.36 7.26 -19.49
CA THR A 21 14.95 7.31 -19.12
C THR A 21 14.44 8.73 -19.34
N VAL A 22 13.37 8.85 -20.08
CA VAL A 22 12.69 10.12 -20.36
C VAL A 22 11.37 10.14 -19.60
N CYS A 23 11.07 11.26 -18.92
CA CYS A 23 9.78 11.50 -18.28
C CYS A 23 9.16 12.74 -18.94
N LEU A 24 7.98 12.57 -19.52
CA LEU A 24 7.25 13.60 -20.28
C LEU A 24 5.97 13.95 -19.54
N GLU A 25 5.78 15.22 -19.20
CA GLU A 25 4.61 15.74 -18.50
C GLU A 25 3.76 16.56 -19.47
N PHE A 26 2.50 16.17 -19.69
CA PHE A 26 1.56 16.85 -20.59
C PHE A 26 0.47 17.56 -19.79
N PHE A 27 0.23 18.83 -20.09
CA PHE A 27 -0.68 19.71 -19.36
C PHE A 27 -1.96 20.05 -20.12
N GLY A 28 -1.98 19.80 -21.45
CA GLY A 28 -3.15 19.94 -22.32
C GLY A 28 -4.13 18.77 -22.20
N GLN A 29 -5.04 18.66 -23.16
CA GLN A 29 -5.95 17.53 -23.22
C GLN A 29 -5.19 16.24 -23.56
N VAL A 30 -5.66 15.10 -23.01
CA VAL A 30 -5.04 13.80 -23.25
C VAL A 30 -5.09 13.44 -24.74
N ARG A 31 -6.21 13.71 -25.42
CA ARG A 31 -6.36 13.50 -26.87
C ARG A 31 -5.28 14.23 -27.69
N GLU A 32 -4.87 15.42 -27.30
CA GLU A 32 -3.83 16.21 -27.98
C GLU A 32 -2.41 15.65 -27.74
N ALA A 33 -2.22 15.02 -26.58
CA ALA A 33 -0.94 14.46 -26.16
C ALA A 33 -0.70 13.03 -26.69
N VAL A 34 -1.75 12.23 -26.86
CA VAL A 34 -1.66 10.84 -27.30
C VAL A 34 -0.92 10.66 -28.65
N PRO A 35 -1.05 11.53 -29.67
CA PRO A 35 -0.25 11.39 -30.90
C PRO A 35 1.26 11.37 -30.66
N ALA A 36 1.76 11.97 -29.56
CA ALA A 36 3.18 11.86 -29.23
C ALA A 36 3.64 10.41 -29.02
N ILE A 37 2.74 9.49 -28.58
CA ILE A 37 3.05 8.06 -28.43
C ILE A 37 3.40 7.45 -29.78
N VAL A 38 2.59 7.73 -30.80
CA VAL A 38 2.79 7.25 -32.19
C VAL A 38 4.08 7.85 -32.76
N GLU A 39 4.24 9.17 -32.63
CA GLU A 39 5.41 9.89 -33.18
C GLU A 39 6.72 9.40 -32.56
N ILE A 40 6.74 9.13 -31.24
CA ILE A 40 7.91 8.57 -30.54
C ILE A 40 8.23 7.18 -31.05
N LYS A 41 7.20 6.33 -31.23
CA LYS A 41 7.35 4.98 -31.73
C LYS A 41 7.87 4.99 -33.17
N ASP A 42 7.22 5.73 -34.06
CA ASP A 42 7.59 5.83 -35.49
C ASP A 42 9.02 6.36 -35.64
N TYR A 43 9.40 7.35 -34.85
CA TYR A 43 10.77 7.86 -34.87
C TYR A 43 11.79 6.78 -34.48
N LEU A 44 11.56 6.02 -33.42
CA LEU A 44 12.50 4.99 -32.94
C LEU A 44 12.51 3.78 -33.91
N ASP A 45 11.38 3.39 -34.45
CA ASP A 45 11.29 2.33 -35.48
C ASP A 45 12.07 2.70 -36.74
N ALA A 46 12.10 4.00 -37.12
CA ALA A 46 12.89 4.52 -38.22
C ALA A 46 14.40 4.69 -37.91
N HIS A 47 14.79 4.67 -36.64
CA HIS A 47 16.16 4.89 -36.19
C HIS A 47 16.70 3.75 -35.34
N PRO A 48 17.00 2.58 -35.91
CA PRO A 48 17.30 1.33 -35.17
C PRO A 48 18.60 1.35 -34.34
N ALA A 49 19.38 2.43 -34.43
CA ALA A 49 20.55 2.63 -33.58
C ALA A 49 20.18 2.79 -32.06
N ALA A 50 18.94 3.17 -31.78
CA ALA A 50 18.38 3.22 -30.43
C ALA A 50 17.01 2.54 -30.44
N LEU A 51 16.69 1.81 -29.35
CA LEU A 51 15.46 1.06 -29.23
C LEU A 51 14.60 1.58 -28.08
N LEU A 52 13.28 1.53 -28.26
CA LEU A 52 12.31 1.77 -27.20
C LEU A 52 12.16 0.49 -26.35
N ALA A 53 12.74 0.48 -25.17
CA ALA A 53 12.65 -0.67 -24.28
C ALA A 53 11.35 -0.69 -23.44
N GLY A 54 10.68 0.44 -23.36
CA GLY A 54 9.38 0.57 -22.71
C GLY A 54 8.85 2.00 -22.80
N LEU A 55 7.54 2.12 -22.92
CA LEU A 55 6.83 3.40 -22.90
C LEU A 55 5.57 3.24 -22.07
N GLU A 56 5.57 3.83 -20.89
CA GLU A 56 4.52 3.72 -19.89
C GLU A 56 3.73 5.02 -19.79
N HIS A 57 2.43 4.90 -19.61
CA HIS A 57 1.52 6.02 -19.45
C HIS A 57 0.85 5.98 -18.08
N LEU A 58 0.66 7.17 -17.47
CA LEU A 58 -0.09 7.39 -16.24
C LEU A 58 -1.07 8.55 -16.44
N ASP A 59 -2.36 8.34 -16.13
CA ASP A 59 -3.37 9.40 -16.20
C ASP A 59 -3.38 10.31 -14.96
N GLU A 60 -4.14 11.41 -14.98
CA GLU A 60 -4.24 12.37 -13.88
C GLU A 60 -4.74 11.72 -12.57
N ARG A 61 -5.67 10.76 -12.63
CA ARG A 61 -6.21 10.07 -11.45
C ARG A 61 -5.17 9.21 -10.80
N TYR A 62 -4.41 8.53 -11.64
CA TYR A 62 -3.30 7.72 -11.20
C TYR A 62 -2.20 8.58 -10.54
N LEU A 63 -1.80 9.69 -11.18
CA LEU A 63 -0.84 10.64 -10.65
C LEU A 63 -1.26 11.20 -9.29
N LYS A 64 -2.56 11.47 -9.13
CA LYS A 64 -3.13 11.90 -7.85
C LYS A 64 -3.00 10.82 -6.77
N ALA A 65 -3.34 9.58 -7.12
CA ALA A 65 -3.32 8.45 -6.17
C ALA A 65 -1.91 8.11 -5.67
N VAL A 66 -0.89 8.16 -6.56
CA VAL A 66 0.51 7.85 -6.19
C VAL A 66 1.24 9.03 -5.52
N GLY A 67 0.60 10.21 -5.46
CA GLY A 67 1.24 11.42 -4.93
C GLY A 67 2.39 11.90 -5.81
N TYR A 68 2.20 11.88 -7.13
CA TYR A 68 3.21 12.26 -8.10
C TYR A 68 3.71 13.69 -7.87
N ALA A 69 5.02 13.85 -7.77
CA ALA A 69 5.67 15.15 -7.68
C ALA A 69 5.98 15.65 -9.10
N THR A 70 5.25 16.69 -9.53
CA THR A 70 5.47 17.36 -10.82
C THR A 70 6.89 17.88 -10.91
N LYS A 71 7.57 17.63 -12.02
CA LYS A 71 8.95 18.04 -12.26
C LYS A 71 9.02 19.40 -12.94
N SER A 72 7.97 19.72 -13.71
CA SER A 72 7.76 21.01 -14.34
C SER A 72 7.54 22.13 -13.33
N LYS A 73 7.94 23.37 -13.67
CA LYS A 73 7.70 24.56 -12.88
C LYS A 73 6.30 25.17 -13.05
N ARG A 74 5.41 24.55 -13.83
CA ARG A 74 4.06 25.09 -14.14
C ARG A 74 3.08 25.14 -12.97
N GLY A 75 3.42 24.65 -11.80
CA GLY A 75 2.55 24.73 -10.60
C GLY A 75 1.24 23.93 -10.66
N THR A 76 0.89 23.32 -11.80
CA THR A 76 -0.27 22.49 -12.00
C THR A 76 0.12 21.03 -12.17
N ARG A 77 -0.80 20.10 -11.83
CA ARG A 77 -0.56 18.67 -12.08
C ARG A 77 -0.73 18.37 -13.57
N PRO A 78 0.17 17.56 -14.17
CA PRO A 78 -0.01 17.10 -15.54
C PRO A 78 -1.26 16.24 -15.67
N LYS A 79 -1.90 16.29 -16.83
CA LYS A 79 -3.03 15.43 -17.21
C LYS A 79 -2.59 14.03 -17.60
N MET A 80 -1.37 13.93 -18.14
CA MET A 80 -0.77 12.70 -18.60
C MET A 80 0.74 12.74 -18.34
N VAL A 81 1.32 11.62 -17.94
CA VAL A 81 2.76 11.42 -17.86
C VAL A 81 3.15 10.19 -18.67
N LEU A 82 4.15 10.34 -19.55
CA LEU A 82 4.82 9.21 -20.20
C LEU A 82 6.20 9.01 -19.60
N ILE A 83 6.56 7.74 -19.36
CA ILE A 83 7.92 7.35 -18.94
C ILE A 83 8.46 6.37 -19.98
N ALA A 84 9.56 6.72 -20.63
CA ALA A 84 10.18 5.92 -21.67
C ALA A 84 11.61 5.52 -21.27
N ASP A 85 11.97 4.26 -21.53
CA ASP A 85 13.37 3.81 -21.53
C ASP A 85 13.86 3.62 -22.98
N VAL A 86 14.89 4.39 -23.33
CA VAL A 86 15.60 4.29 -24.60
C VAL A 86 16.93 3.61 -24.37
N VAL A 87 17.22 2.56 -25.11
CA VAL A 87 18.42 1.74 -24.95
C VAL A 87 19.24 1.68 -26.25
N SER A 88 20.56 1.62 -26.11
CA SER A 88 21.49 1.46 -27.23
C SER A 88 22.82 0.89 -26.75
N ASP A 89 23.61 0.32 -27.66
CA ASP A 89 25.02 0.01 -27.44
C ASP A 89 25.94 1.21 -27.76
N ASP A 90 25.39 2.29 -28.35
CA ASP A 90 26.05 3.59 -28.57
C ASP A 90 25.44 4.66 -27.66
N GLU A 91 26.28 5.30 -26.85
CA GLU A 91 25.84 6.35 -25.91
C GLU A 91 25.29 7.60 -26.61
N ARG A 92 25.86 7.98 -27.74
CA ARG A 92 25.43 9.13 -28.51
C ARG A 92 24.06 8.89 -29.14
N ALA A 93 23.84 7.69 -29.67
CA ALA A 93 22.55 7.29 -30.24
C ALA A 93 21.45 7.31 -29.16
N ALA A 94 21.70 6.76 -27.97
CA ALA A 94 20.76 6.80 -26.85
C ALA A 94 20.46 8.24 -26.41
N GLY A 95 21.47 9.12 -26.37
CA GLY A 95 21.32 10.53 -26.00
C GLY A 95 20.54 11.34 -27.05
N ALA A 96 20.85 11.16 -28.34
CA ALA A 96 20.15 11.81 -29.43
C ALA A 96 18.68 11.42 -29.49
N ALA A 97 18.38 10.12 -29.37
CA ALA A 97 17.02 9.62 -29.34
C ALA A 97 16.22 10.15 -28.15
N ALA A 98 16.81 10.18 -26.95
CA ALA A 98 16.15 10.76 -25.78
C ALA A 98 15.85 12.26 -25.96
N SER A 99 16.75 13.01 -26.59
CA SER A 99 16.55 14.45 -26.88
C SER A 99 15.44 14.67 -27.91
N GLU A 100 15.36 13.83 -28.94
CA GLU A 100 14.32 13.91 -29.96
C GLU A 100 12.93 13.59 -29.37
N ILE A 101 12.83 12.58 -28.48
CA ILE A 101 11.58 12.26 -27.76
C ILE A 101 11.10 13.47 -26.97
N VAL A 102 12.00 14.18 -26.27
CA VAL A 102 11.66 15.42 -25.57
C VAL A 102 11.17 16.50 -26.52
N ARG A 103 11.83 16.66 -27.69
CA ARG A 103 11.41 17.61 -28.71
C ARG A 103 9.99 17.31 -29.25
N LEU A 104 9.69 16.04 -29.53
CA LEU A 104 8.35 15.61 -29.98
C LEU A 104 7.29 15.92 -28.92
N ALA A 105 7.57 15.64 -27.65
CA ALA A 105 6.65 15.95 -26.57
C ALA A 105 6.41 17.47 -26.41
N ASN A 106 7.46 18.27 -26.55
CA ASN A 106 7.34 19.73 -26.47
C ASN A 106 6.44 20.33 -27.57
N LEU A 107 6.41 19.71 -28.76
CA LEU A 107 5.47 20.10 -29.83
C LEU A 107 4.00 19.84 -29.49
N ARG A 108 3.73 18.99 -28.50
CA ARG A 108 2.41 18.62 -28.00
C ARG A 108 2.10 19.20 -26.63
N HIS A 109 2.63 20.41 -26.33
CA HIS A 109 2.45 21.09 -25.04
C HIS A 109 2.94 20.27 -23.81
N GLY A 110 3.87 19.33 -24.04
CA GLY A 110 4.56 18.59 -22.98
C GLY A 110 5.83 19.27 -22.51
N GLU A 111 6.38 18.78 -21.40
CA GLU A 111 7.71 19.09 -20.90
C GLU A 111 8.45 17.79 -20.61
N GLY A 112 9.68 17.65 -21.13
CA GLY A 112 10.45 16.42 -21.01
C GLY A 112 11.68 16.57 -20.12
N PHE A 113 11.99 15.52 -19.37
CA PHE A 113 13.11 15.41 -18.44
C PHE A 113 13.87 14.11 -18.72
N ILE A 114 15.19 14.20 -18.88
CA ILE A 114 16.04 13.05 -19.19
C ILE A 114 16.85 12.66 -17.96
N ALA A 115 16.75 11.40 -17.55
CA ALA A 115 17.56 10.80 -16.49
C ALA A 115 18.65 9.90 -17.08
N VAL A 116 19.91 10.25 -16.78
CA VAL A 116 21.12 9.55 -17.23
C VAL A 116 21.61 8.57 -16.15
N SER A 117 21.67 9.01 -14.88
CA SER A 117 22.17 8.18 -13.78
C SER A 117 21.15 7.10 -13.37
N ALA A 118 21.63 5.98 -12.84
CA ALA A 118 20.79 4.90 -12.36
C ALA A 118 19.84 5.34 -11.24
N GLU A 119 20.29 6.25 -10.37
CA GLU A 119 19.49 6.81 -9.26
C GLU A 119 18.35 7.69 -9.79
N ALA A 120 18.62 8.57 -10.76
CA ALA A 120 17.62 9.42 -11.37
C ALA A 120 16.58 8.59 -12.13
N ARG A 121 17.01 7.58 -12.91
CA ARG A 121 16.12 6.64 -13.60
C ARG A 121 15.21 5.90 -12.62
N LYS A 122 15.78 5.39 -11.53
CA LYS A 122 15.00 4.71 -10.47
C LYS A 122 13.93 5.61 -9.87
N LYS A 123 14.18 6.91 -9.71
CA LYS A 123 13.19 7.87 -9.21
C LYS A 123 12.01 8.03 -10.18
N PHE A 124 12.24 8.08 -11.50
CA PHE A 124 11.17 8.17 -12.50
C PHE A 124 10.28 6.92 -12.48
N TRP A 125 10.90 5.74 -12.40
CA TRP A 125 10.17 4.47 -12.34
C TRP A 125 9.46 4.20 -11.00
N LEU A 126 9.85 4.92 -9.92
CA LEU A 126 9.24 4.72 -8.61
C LEU A 126 7.74 5.05 -8.61
N ASP A 127 7.34 6.10 -9.30
CA ASP A 127 5.94 6.51 -9.39
C ASP A 127 5.11 5.45 -10.13
N ARG A 128 5.64 4.88 -11.21
CA ARG A 128 5.02 3.76 -11.94
C ARG A 128 4.90 2.49 -11.07
N ALA A 129 5.87 2.24 -10.21
CA ALA A 129 5.87 1.09 -9.30
C ALA A 129 4.82 1.18 -8.18
N ARG A 130 4.24 2.36 -7.91
CA ARG A 130 3.25 2.59 -6.84
C ARG A 130 1.80 2.35 -7.26
N THR A 131 1.56 1.59 -8.31
CA THR A 131 0.22 1.34 -8.89
C THR A 131 -0.84 0.88 -7.89
N ALA A 132 -0.42 0.17 -6.82
CA ALA A 132 -1.34 -0.27 -5.78
C ALA A 132 -1.95 0.87 -4.95
N ALA A 133 -1.35 2.07 -4.96
CA ALA A 133 -1.83 3.21 -4.18
C ALA A 133 -3.21 3.72 -4.63
N ILE A 134 -3.65 3.35 -5.85
CA ILE A 134 -4.96 3.74 -6.37
C ILE A 134 -6.12 3.17 -5.55
N ALA A 135 -5.93 2.00 -4.93
CA ALA A 135 -6.93 1.36 -4.09
C ALA A 135 -6.82 1.76 -2.60
N LYS A 136 -6.09 2.83 -2.27
CA LYS A 136 -5.88 3.27 -0.87
C LYS A 136 -7.16 3.72 -0.17
N HIS A 137 -8.21 4.11 -0.90
CA HIS A 137 -9.47 4.59 -0.30
C HIS A 137 -10.55 3.53 -0.23
N THR A 138 -10.26 2.31 -0.63
CA THR A 138 -11.14 1.14 -0.57
C THR A 138 -10.52 0.08 0.31
N ASN A 139 -11.25 -1.01 0.57
CA ASN A 139 -10.72 -2.17 1.29
C ASN A 139 -9.75 -3.01 0.45
N ALA A 140 -8.93 -2.34 -0.35
CA ALA A 140 -7.86 -2.92 -1.13
C ALA A 140 -8.26 -3.77 -2.32
N PHE A 141 -9.53 -3.83 -2.64
CA PHE A 141 -9.98 -4.50 -3.86
C PHE A 141 -9.99 -3.54 -5.04
N LYS A 142 -9.53 -3.98 -6.17
CA LYS A 142 -9.65 -3.27 -7.45
C LYS A 142 -9.95 -4.26 -8.56
N ILE A 143 -10.89 -3.91 -9.40
CA ILE A 143 -11.05 -4.54 -10.70
C ILE A 143 -9.96 -3.97 -11.60
N ASN A 144 -9.17 -4.83 -12.21
CA ASN A 144 -8.06 -4.44 -13.07
C ASN A 144 -8.14 -5.23 -14.37
N GLU A 145 -8.86 -4.68 -15.32
CA GLU A 145 -9.00 -5.25 -16.64
C GLU A 145 -8.05 -4.58 -17.63
N ASP A 146 -7.62 -5.33 -18.64
CA ASP A 146 -6.80 -4.82 -19.71
C ASP A 146 -7.48 -4.99 -21.07
N VAL A 147 -7.22 -4.05 -21.94
CA VAL A 147 -7.63 -4.08 -23.34
C VAL A 147 -6.47 -3.62 -24.21
N VAL A 148 -6.44 -4.00 -25.48
CA VAL A 148 -5.49 -3.44 -26.43
C VAL A 148 -6.26 -2.60 -27.44
N ILE A 149 -5.84 -1.35 -27.58
CA ILE A 149 -6.46 -0.38 -28.49
C ILE A 149 -5.46 -0.03 -29.60
N PRO A 150 -5.88 -0.02 -30.87
CA PRO A 150 -5.04 0.49 -31.95
C PRO A 150 -4.53 1.89 -31.64
N LEU A 151 -3.21 2.12 -31.71
CA LEU A 151 -2.60 3.38 -31.30
C LEU A 151 -3.25 4.63 -31.91
N PRO A 152 -3.68 4.66 -33.19
CA PRO A 152 -4.38 5.81 -33.75
C PRO A 152 -5.74 6.11 -33.10
N ARG A 153 -6.37 5.12 -32.44
CA ARG A 153 -7.67 5.25 -31.76
C ARG A 153 -7.55 5.47 -30.24
N MET A 154 -6.33 5.53 -29.74
CA MET A 154 -6.07 5.66 -28.30
C MET A 154 -6.67 6.95 -27.70
N GLY A 155 -6.68 8.05 -28.46
CA GLY A 155 -7.32 9.31 -28.05
C GLY A 155 -8.82 9.15 -27.85
N ASP A 156 -9.50 8.46 -28.78
CA ASP A 156 -10.93 8.17 -28.70
C ASP A 156 -11.26 7.30 -27.48
N TYR A 157 -10.40 6.32 -27.21
CA TYR A 157 -10.52 5.47 -26.03
C TYR A 157 -10.39 6.26 -24.71
N CYS A 158 -9.38 7.13 -24.60
CA CYS A 158 -9.19 7.97 -23.43
C CYS A 158 -10.38 8.90 -23.18
N ASP A 159 -10.93 9.51 -24.24
CA ASP A 159 -12.13 10.35 -24.13
C ASP A 159 -13.37 9.54 -23.71
N GLY A 160 -13.54 8.32 -24.26
CA GLY A 160 -14.63 7.42 -23.88
C GLY A 160 -14.56 7.04 -22.39
N VAL A 161 -13.37 6.72 -21.88
CA VAL A 161 -13.18 6.42 -20.45
C VAL A 161 -13.37 7.68 -19.58
N GLU A 162 -12.94 8.85 -20.06
CA GLU A 162 -13.20 10.11 -19.35
C GLU A 162 -14.69 10.43 -19.26
N ARG A 163 -15.44 10.11 -20.32
CA ARG A 163 -16.91 10.23 -20.33
C ARG A 163 -17.52 9.33 -19.24
N ILE A 164 -17.12 8.06 -19.16
CA ILE A 164 -17.57 7.16 -18.08
C ILE A 164 -17.26 7.75 -16.70
N ASN A 165 -16.08 8.30 -16.51
CA ASN A 165 -15.68 8.94 -15.26
C ASN A 165 -16.50 10.19 -14.90
N ILE A 166 -16.83 11.03 -15.87
CA ILE A 166 -17.66 12.22 -15.68
C ILE A 166 -19.06 11.80 -15.25
N GLU A 167 -19.67 10.84 -15.94
CA GLU A 167 -21.01 10.34 -15.62
C GLU A 167 -21.05 9.72 -14.21
N LEU A 168 -20.08 8.86 -13.86
CA LEU A 168 -19.95 8.29 -12.53
C LEU A 168 -19.77 9.37 -11.45
N SER A 169 -18.97 10.40 -11.75
CA SER A 169 -18.73 11.52 -10.83
C SER A 169 -19.98 12.37 -10.60
N LEU A 170 -20.74 12.65 -11.64
CA LEU A 170 -22.02 13.39 -11.54
C LEU A 170 -23.06 12.55 -10.79
N GLY A 171 -23.19 11.26 -11.10
CA GLY A 171 -24.07 10.34 -10.39
C GLY A 171 -23.73 10.26 -8.89
N ASN A 172 -22.46 10.19 -8.51
CA ASN A 172 -22.06 10.24 -7.09
C ASN A 172 -22.41 11.56 -6.41
N LYS A 173 -22.38 12.69 -7.13
CA LYS A 173 -22.76 13.98 -6.58
C LYS A 173 -24.27 14.10 -6.39
N ILE A 174 -25.05 13.48 -7.28
CA ILE A 174 -26.51 13.39 -7.11
C ILE A 174 -26.83 12.54 -5.86
N LYS A 175 -26.16 11.40 -5.66
CA LYS A 175 -26.30 10.62 -4.42
C LYS A 175 -25.95 11.43 -3.16
N LEU A 176 -24.97 12.33 -3.24
CA LEU A 176 -24.66 13.21 -2.12
C LEU A 176 -25.82 14.15 -1.81
N LEU A 177 -26.50 14.67 -2.85
CA LEU A 177 -27.70 15.51 -2.66
C LEU A 177 -28.84 14.72 -2.02
N ASP A 178 -29.03 13.43 -2.41
CA ASP A 178 -30.03 12.55 -1.79
C ASP A 178 -29.76 12.39 -0.29
N ALA A 179 -28.53 12.07 0.08
CA ALA A 179 -28.16 11.87 1.47
C ALA A 179 -28.21 13.16 2.32
N LEU A 180 -27.90 14.31 1.73
CA LEU A 180 -28.04 15.59 2.41
C LEU A 180 -29.51 16.01 2.55
N ASP A 181 -30.36 15.75 1.56
CA ASP A 181 -31.78 16.02 1.61
C ASP A 181 -32.47 15.18 2.69
N GLU A 182 -32.14 13.88 2.77
CA GLU A 182 -32.58 13.00 3.86
C GLU A 182 -32.15 13.55 5.23
N PHE A 183 -30.93 14.02 5.37
CA PHE A 183 -30.42 14.62 6.60
C PHE A 183 -31.19 15.89 7.00
N PHE A 184 -31.44 16.79 6.06
CA PHE A 184 -32.19 18.05 6.33
C PHE A 184 -33.70 17.84 6.54
N ASN A 185 -34.23 16.67 6.17
CA ASN A 185 -35.61 16.26 6.51
C ASN A 185 -35.73 15.61 7.89
N GLY A 186 -34.60 15.27 8.54
CA GLY A 186 -34.54 14.68 9.87
C GLY A 186 -34.36 15.70 10.99
N GLU A 187 -34.10 15.20 12.19
CA GLU A 187 -33.72 16.01 13.34
C GLU A 187 -32.28 16.52 13.18
N LEU A 188 -32.12 17.85 13.27
CA LEU A 188 -30.82 18.49 13.08
C LEU A 188 -30.09 18.67 14.42
N PRO A 189 -28.82 18.23 14.55
CA PRO A 189 -28.06 18.35 15.77
C PRO A 189 -27.64 19.81 16.02
N LEU A 190 -27.95 20.31 17.21
CA LEU A 190 -27.56 21.65 17.65
C LEU A 190 -26.61 21.55 18.87
N ARG A 191 -25.72 22.54 19.00
CA ARG A 191 -24.91 22.70 20.21
C ARG A 191 -25.55 23.73 21.10
N TYR A 192 -26.13 23.31 22.22
CA TYR A 192 -26.67 24.20 23.22
C TYR A 192 -25.56 24.90 24.00
N GLN A 193 -25.80 26.17 24.35
CA GLN A 193 -25.11 26.86 25.43
C GLN A 193 -25.96 26.70 26.69
N ASP A 194 -25.33 26.57 27.86
CA ASP A 194 -25.99 26.25 29.14
C ASP A 194 -27.18 27.19 29.55
N ASP A 195 -27.30 28.36 28.89
CA ASP A 195 -28.33 29.37 29.15
C ASP A 195 -29.37 29.51 28.02
N ALA A 196 -29.46 28.60 27.04
CA ALA A 196 -30.39 28.76 25.91
C ALA A 196 -31.83 28.46 26.33
N GLN A 197 -32.68 29.48 26.31
CA GLN A 197 -34.13 29.39 26.57
C GLN A 197 -34.94 29.16 25.29
N LEU A 198 -34.31 29.12 24.10
CA LEU A 198 -34.97 29.02 22.80
C LEU A 198 -35.12 27.55 22.38
N GLY A 199 -36.25 27.17 21.83
CA GLY A 199 -36.48 25.84 21.27
C GLY A 199 -35.76 25.65 19.93
N ASP A 200 -35.51 24.38 19.53
CA ASP A 200 -34.81 24.00 18.29
C ASP A 200 -35.43 24.66 17.05
N ALA A 201 -36.76 24.70 16.96
CA ALA A 201 -37.48 25.30 15.85
C ALA A 201 -37.23 26.82 15.71
N GLU A 202 -37.08 27.52 16.82
CA GLU A 202 -36.75 28.95 16.84
C GLU A 202 -35.30 29.22 16.47
N LEU A 203 -34.37 28.36 16.95
CA LEU A 203 -32.96 28.44 16.62
C LEU A 203 -32.71 28.14 15.12
N LEU A 204 -33.36 27.12 14.57
CA LEU A 204 -33.22 26.75 13.16
C LEU A 204 -33.91 27.77 12.21
N GLY A 205 -35.09 28.30 12.59
CA GLY A 205 -35.87 29.18 11.73
C GLY A 205 -36.13 28.57 10.35
N ASN A 206 -35.89 29.32 9.29
CA ASN A 206 -36.09 28.89 7.90
C ASN A 206 -34.81 28.27 7.26
N ARG A 207 -33.76 28.05 8.02
CA ARG A 207 -32.48 27.55 7.48
C ARG A 207 -32.55 26.15 6.86
N PRO A 208 -33.30 25.17 7.43
CA PRO A 208 -33.48 23.88 6.81
C PRO A 208 -34.14 23.96 5.43
N GLN A 209 -35.19 24.76 5.31
CA GLN A 209 -35.90 24.98 4.04
C GLN A 209 -35.02 25.67 3.00
N ALA A 210 -34.19 26.64 3.42
CA ALA A 210 -33.22 27.29 2.53
C ALA A 210 -32.11 26.30 2.08
N ALA A 211 -31.67 25.37 2.95
CA ALA A 211 -30.74 24.32 2.58
C ALA A 211 -31.38 23.36 1.57
N GLN A 212 -32.62 22.93 1.78
CA GLN A 212 -33.34 22.05 0.85
C GLN A 212 -33.55 22.72 -0.52
N GLN A 213 -33.86 24.01 -0.54
CA GLN A 213 -33.95 24.77 -1.80
C GLN A 213 -32.62 24.80 -2.54
N LEU A 214 -31.51 25.06 -1.84
CA LEU A 214 -30.15 24.98 -2.41
C LEU A 214 -29.87 23.60 -3.00
N LEU A 215 -30.23 22.51 -2.29
CA LEU A 215 -30.03 21.13 -2.78
C LEU A 215 -30.86 20.88 -4.04
N ALA A 216 -32.12 21.35 -4.10
CA ALA A 216 -33.01 21.22 -5.27
C ALA A 216 -32.45 21.95 -6.50
N GLU A 217 -31.94 23.17 -6.33
CA GLU A 217 -31.28 23.93 -7.40
C GLU A 217 -30.05 23.23 -7.93
N MET A 218 -29.17 22.70 -7.03
CA MET A 218 -27.98 21.96 -7.42
C MET A 218 -28.33 20.63 -8.08
N ARG A 219 -29.41 19.97 -7.63
CA ARG A 219 -29.91 18.74 -8.25
C ARG A 219 -30.33 19.01 -9.70
N ALA A 220 -31.15 20.02 -9.94
CA ALA A 220 -31.57 20.37 -11.29
C ALA A 220 -30.37 20.66 -12.21
N ARG A 221 -29.38 21.40 -11.70
CA ARG A 221 -28.16 21.73 -12.45
C ARG A 221 -27.30 20.51 -12.76
N TRP A 222 -27.00 19.65 -11.76
CA TRP A 222 -26.11 18.53 -11.94
C TRP A 222 -26.75 17.39 -12.74
N THR A 223 -28.09 17.22 -12.62
CA THR A 223 -28.86 16.30 -13.47
C THR A 223 -28.83 16.74 -14.91
N TRP A 224 -29.09 18.05 -15.13
CA TRP A 224 -29.00 18.61 -16.48
C TRP A 224 -27.64 18.40 -17.13
N LEU A 225 -26.54 18.61 -16.39
CA LEU A 225 -25.18 18.31 -16.87
C LEU A 225 -25.01 16.84 -17.25
N LEU A 226 -25.51 15.92 -16.44
CA LEU A 226 -25.39 14.47 -16.68
C LEU A 226 -26.16 14.05 -17.94
N GLU A 227 -27.33 14.60 -18.16
CA GLU A 227 -28.24 14.24 -19.27
C GLU A 227 -27.86 14.93 -20.60
N ASN A 228 -27.09 16.01 -20.56
CA ASN A 228 -26.82 16.86 -21.71
C ASN A 228 -25.34 16.98 -22.07
N LEU A 229 -24.52 15.95 -21.78
CA LEU A 229 -23.08 15.98 -22.07
C LEU A 229 -22.78 16.21 -23.57
N ASP A 230 -23.61 15.69 -24.47
CA ASP A 230 -23.43 15.83 -25.93
C ASP A 230 -24.04 17.13 -26.49
N ALA A 231 -24.77 17.86 -25.68
CA ALA A 231 -25.40 19.10 -26.13
C ALA A 231 -24.35 20.18 -26.44
N PRO A 232 -24.62 21.05 -27.44
CA PRO A 232 -23.77 22.20 -27.68
C PRO A 232 -23.66 23.10 -26.44
N LEU A 233 -22.48 23.57 -26.13
CA LEU A 233 -22.25 24.42 -24.94
C LEU A 233 -23.07 25.71 -24.98
N SER A 234 -23.46 26.16 -26.16
CA SER A 234 -24.35 27.32 -26.34
C SER A 234 -25.76 27.15 -25.75
N THR A 235 -26.22 25.92 -25.57
CA THR A 235 -27.51 25.59 -24.96
C THR A 235 -27.48 25.57 -23.42
N CYS A 236 -26.29 25.61 -22.84
CA CYS A 236 -26.10 25.57 -21.39
C CYS A 236 -26.34 26.94 -20.77
N ALA A 237 -27.41 27.07 -19.97
CA ALA A 237 -27.79 28.33 -19.32
C ALA A 237 -26.74 28.88 -18.32
N PHE A 238 -25.87 28.00 -17.83
CA PHE A 238 -24.79 28.33 -16.88
C PHE A 238 -23.38 28.11 -17.50
N ALA A 239 -23.30 28.25 -18.85
CA ALA A 239 -22.01 28.18 -19.53
C ALA A 239 -21.10 29.35 -19.07
N PRO A 240 -19.77 29.11 -18.89
CA PRO A 240 -18.86 30.18 -18.54
C PRO A 240 -18.72 31.20 -19.68
N ALA A 241 -18.40 32.44 -19.32
CA ALA A 241 -18.15 33.49 -20.32
C ALA A 241 -16.95 33.18 -21.23
N ASP A 242 -15.88 32.62 -20.64
CA ASP A 242 -14.71 32.12 -21.38
C ASP A 242 -14.93 30.63 -21.73
N LYS A 243 -15.18 30.36 -22.98
CA LYS A 243 -15.48 29.02 -23.50
C LYS A 243 -14.24 28.21 -23.90
N GLN A 244 -13.05 28.83 -24.00
CA GLN A 244 -11.78 28.19 -24.37
C GLN A 244 -11.95 27.14 -25.48
N ASP A 245 -12.65 27.48 -26.55
CA ASP A 245 -12.94 26.62 -27.71
C ASP A 245 -13.70 25.31 -27.39
N ALA A 246 -14.32 25.20 -26.21
CA ALA A 246 -15.17 24.06 -25.89
C ALA A 246 -16.47 24.13 -26.74
N VAL A 247 -16.76 23.04 -27.45
CA VAL A 247 -17.91 22.94 -28.36
C VAL A 247 -19.12 22.33 -27.65
N THR A 248 -18.91 21.31 -26.87
CA THR A 248 -19.95 20.57 -26.16
C THR A 248 -19.89 20.78 -24.65
N VAL A 249 -20.94 20.40 -23.95
CA VAL A 249 -20.96 20.36 -22.48
C VAL A 249 -19.88 19.38 -21.96
N PHE A 250 -19.68 18.23 -22.64
CA PHE A 250 -18.64 17.28 -22.30
C PHE A 250 -17.26 17.93 -22.37
N ASP A 251 -16.93 18.64 -23.46
CA ASP A 251 -15.65 19.35 -23.59
C ASP A 251 -15.44 20.33 -22.45
N ALA A 252 -16.48 21.09 -22.10
CA ALA A 252 -16.40 22.07 -21.02
C ALA A 252 -16.20 21.44 -19.63
N VAL A 253 -16.81 20.28 -19.38
CA VAL A 253 -16.63 19.53 -18.13
C VAL A 253 -15.23 18.89 -18.09
N GLN A 254 -14.77 18.29 -19.19
CA GLN A 254 -13.43 17.68 -19.31
C GLN A 254 -12.32 18.73 -19.10
N ARG A 255 -12.48 19.93 -19.65
CA ARG A 255 -11.56 21.07 -19.48
C ARG A 255 -11.71 21.77 -18.12
N HIS A 256 -12.66 21.33 -17.29
CA HIS A 256 -12.97 21.93 -15.98
C HIS A 256 -13.53 23.37 -16.05
N LEU A 257 -14.04 23.78 -17.18
CA LEU A 257 -14.75 25.07 -17.36
C LEU A 257 -16.13 25.00 -16.67
N LEU A 258 -16.81 23.86 -16.81
CA LEU A 258 -18.00 23.50 -16.05
C LEU A 258 -17.64 22.49 -14.95
N ARG A 259 -18.13 22.70 -13.75
CA ARG A 259 -17.87 21.80 -12.62
C ARG A 259 -19.09 21.69 -11.74
N ALA A 260 -19.37 20.48 -11.27
CA ALA A 260 -20.20 20.22 -10.10
C ALA A 260 -19.28 20.13 -8.87
N SER A 261 -19.40 21.01 -7.89
CA SER A 261 -18.42 21.18 -6.82
C SER A 261 -19.06 21.23 -5.43
N TRP A 262 -18.86 20.18 -4.63
CA TRP A 262 -19.21 20.21 -3.21
C TRP A 262 -18.69 21.47 -2.50
N LYS A 263 -17.41 21.81 -2.69
CA LYS A 263 -16.77 22.92 -1.98
C LYS A 263 -17.40 24.27 -2.28
N ARG A 264 -17.67 24.56 -3.57
CA ARG A 264 -18.12 25.89 -4.00
C ARG A 264 -19.64 26.04 -4.00
N GLU A 265 -20.34 24.97 -4.38
CA GLU A 265 -21.77 25.04 -4.65
C GLU A 265 -22.63 24.54 -3.48
N LEU A 266 -22.05 23.80 -2.53
CA LEU A 266 -22.76 23.29 -1.36
C LEU A 266 -22.09 23.73 -0.05
N ARG A 267 -20.84 23.36 0.19
CA ARG A 267 -20.19 23.58 1.49
C ARG A 267 -20.13 25.06 1.88
N GLU A 268 -19.73 25.95 0.97
CA GLU A 268 -19.65 27.38 1.29
C GLU A 268 -21.04 28.02 1.50
N PRO A 269 -22.07 27.81 0.64
CA PRO A 269 -23.41 28.27 0.93
C PRO A 269 -23.99 27.71 2.24
N LEU A 270 -23.81 26.40 2.51
CA LEU A 270 -24.26 25.79 3.78
C LEU A 270 -23.59 26.43 5.00
N ARG A 271 -22.28 26.74 4.92
CA ARG A 271 -21.56 27.47 5.99
C ARG A 271 -22.12 28.89 6.22
N GLN A 272 -22.60 29.54 5.20
CA GLN A 272 -23.24 30.85 5.33
C GLN A 272 -24.64 30.75 5.98
N LEU A 273 -25.42 29.73 5.58
CA LEU A 273 -26.73 29.44 6.17
C LEU A 273 -26.63 29.05 7.65
N PHE A 274 -25.68 28.21 7.98
CA PHE A 274 -25.48 27.67 9.34
C PHE A 274 -24.24 28.29 10.00
N SER A 275 -24.16 29.62 10.00
CA SER A 275 -23.06 30.34 10.65
C SER A 275 -23.22 30.41 12.16
N GLY A 276 -22.16 30.13 12.92
CA GLY A 276 -22.14 30.18 14.38
C GLY A 276 -21.89 28.83 15.05
N SER A 277 -21.46 28.86 16.32
CA SER A 277 -21.07 27.66 17.09
C SER A 277 -22.22 26.68 17.32
N THR A 278 -23.47 27.21 17.45
CA THR A 278 -24.70 26.43 17.65
C THR A 278 -24.93 25.43 16.48
N TYR A 279 -24.62 25.83 15.25
CA TYR A 279 -24.86 25.02 14.05
C TYR A 279 -23.66 24.18 13.59
N GLN A 280 -22.55 24.26 14.31
CA GLN A 280 -21.34 23.52 13.97
C GLN A 280 -21.58 22.01 13.82
N PRO A 281 -22.39 21.32 14.65
CA PRO A 281 -22.67 19.89 14.46
C PRO A 281 -23.37 19.57 13.13
N ILE A 282 -24.25 20.47 12.63
CA ILE A 282 -24.90 20.31 11.31
C ILE A 282 -23.85 20.30 10.19
N LEU A 283 -22.88 21.24 10.22
CA LEU A 283 -21.82 21.33 9.22
C LEU A 283 -20.85 20.15 9.31
N GLU A 284 -20.57 19.67 10.51
CA GLU A 284 -19.76 18.47 10.73
C GLU A 284 -20.46 17.24 10.15
N GLN A 285 -21.77 17.09 10.37
CA GLN A 285 -22.54 15.98 9.81
C GLN A 285 -22.65 16.07 8.29
N CYS A 286 -22.87 17.23 7.70
CA CYS A 286 -22.80 17.42 6.24
C CYS A 286 -21.43 17.02 5.67
N SER A 287 -20.36 17.32 6.39
CA SER A 287 -19.00 16.92 5.99
C SER A 287 -18.80 15.42 6.11
N ALA A 288 -19.35 14.78 7.14
CA ALA A 288 -19.30 13.32 7.35
C ALA A 288 -20.07 12.60 6.24
N ILE A 289 -21.28 13.05 5.88
CA ILE A 289 -22.06 12.52 4.75
C ILE A 289 -21.28 12.64 3.45
N HIS A 290 -20.68 13.79 3.17
CA HIS A 290 -19.83 13.96 1.99
C HIS A 290 -18.64 12.99 1.99
N GLN A 291 -17.98 12.78 3.12
CA GLN A 291 -16.86 11.80 3.21
C GLN A 291 -17.35 10.37 3.00
N SER A 292 -18.50 10.00 3.53
CA SER A 292 -19.09 8.68 3.32
C SER A 292 -19.37 8.41 1.83
N VAL A 293 -20.02 9.35 1.15
CA VAL A 293 -20.30 9.25 -0.30
C VAL A 293 -19.00 9.21 -1.12
N LEU A 294 -17.94 9.92 -0.70
CA LEU A 294 -16.65 9.85 -1.36
C LEU A 294 -15.99 8.48 -1.24
N LYS A 295 -16.19 7.77 -0.14
CA LYS A 295 -15.63 6.42 0.06
C LYS A 295 -16.29 5.38 -0.86
N SER A 296 -17.57 5.53 -1.18
CA SER A 296 -18.33 4.62 -2.05
C SER A 296 -18.30 5.00 -3.55
N ARG A 297 -17.46 5.97 -3.94
CA ARG A 297 -17.40 6.41 -5.34
C ARG A 297 -16.64 5.41 -6.22
N VAL A 298 -17.19 5.11 -7.38
CA VAL A 298 -16.51 4.37 -8.45
C VAL A 298 -15.84 5.36 -9.41
N PHE A 299 -14.62 5.05 -9.83
CA PHE A 299 -13.91 5.77 -10.89
C PHE A 299 -12.92 4.84 -11.59
N VAL A 300 -12.59 5.16 -12.83
CA VAL A 300 -11.63 4.43 -13.66
C VAL A 300 -10.34 5.24 -13.76
N ALA A 301 -9.23 4.63 -13.40
CA ALA A 301 -7.91 5.21 -13.62
C ALA A 301 -7.11 4.36 -14.61
N LEU A 302 -6.41 5.01 -15.51
CA LEU A 302 -5.67 4.36 -16.58
C LEU A 302 -4.18 4.36 -16.32
N HIS A 303 -3.55 3.22 -16.59
CA HIS A 303 -2.15 3.15 -16.93
C HIS A 303 -1.98 2.23 -18.14
N MET A 304 -0.95 2.44 -18.92
CA MET A 304 -0.79 1.71 -20.18
C MET A 304 0.66 1.34 -20.42
N HIS A 305 0.87 0.21 -21.09
CA HIS A 305 2.03 -0.04 -21.92
C HIS A 305 1.80 0.68 -23.25
N ALA A 306 2.09 1.98 -23.26
CA ALA A 306 1.63 2.87 -24.32
C ALA A 306 2.23 2.54 -25.68
N GLY A 307 3.44 1.94 -25.72
CA GLY A 307 4.08 1.51 -26.97
C GLY A 307 3.35 0.36 -27.68
N ASP A 308 2.57 -0.43 -26.93
CA ASP A 308 1.88 -1.62 -27.44
C ASP A 308 0.36 -1.41 -27.54
N GLY A 309 -0.15 -0.28 -27.05
CA GLY A 309 -1.58 0.00 -26.99
C GLY A 309 -2.32 -0.80 -25.90
N ASN A 310 -1.61 -1.48 -25.02
CA ASN A 310 -2.22 -2.23 -23.91
C ASN A 310 -2.56 -1.30 -22.75
N VAL A 311 -3.85 -1.16 -22.48
CA VAL A 311 -4.41 -0.26 -21.47
C VAL A 311 -4.95 -1.05 -20.29
N HIS A 312 -4.50 -0.73 -19.11
CA HIS A 312 -5.04 -1.26 -17.86
C HIS A 312 -6.02 -0.27 -17.25
N THR A 313 -7.24 -0.72 -17.05
CA THR A 313 -8.28 0.00 -16.32
C THR A 313 -8.28 -0.42 -14.87
N ASN A 314 -8.10 0.52 -13.96
CA ASN A 314 -8.12 0.25 -12.52
C ASN A 314 -9.34 0.90 -11.90
N ILE A 315 -10.24 0.08 -11.39
CA ILE A 315 -11.48 0.50 -10.74
C ILE A 315 -11.40 0.06 -9.27
N PRO A 316 -10.99 0.94 -8.35
CA PRO A 316 -10.97 0.61 -6.92
C PRO A 316 -12.40 0.54 -6.39
N VAL A 317 -12.69 -0.52 -5.66
CA VAL A 317 -14.01 -0.80 -5.09
C VAL A 317 -13.88 -1.38 -3.69
N ASN A 318 -14.91 -1.21 -2.86
CA ASN A 318 -15.06 -1.98 -1.63
C ASN A 318 -15.70 -3.33 -1.99
N SER A 319 -15.01 -4.42 -1.68
CA SER A 319 -15.49 -5.77 -2.02
C SER A 319 -16.71 -6.21 -1.22
N ASP A 320 -17.03 -5.52 -0.15
CA ASP A 320 -18.19 -5.67 0.72
C ASP A 320 -19.36 -4.72 0.38
N ASP A 321 -19.16 -3.79 -0.57
CA ASP A 321 -20.21 -2.90 -1.07
C ASP A 321 -20.76 -3.41 -2.40
N TYR A 322 -21.89 -4.12 -2.32
CA TYR A 322 -22.52 -4.71 -3.50
C TYR A 322 -22.96 -3.69 -4.54
N VAL A 323 -23.46 -2.54 -4.12
CA VAL A 323 -23.90 -1.45 -5.03
C VAL A 323 -22.69 -0.89 -5.78
N MET A 324 -21.60 -0.66 -5.08
CA MET A 324 -20.34 -0.20 -5.67
C MET A 324 -19.77 -1.23 -6.66
N LEU A 325 -19.84 -2.52 -6.33
CA LEU A 325 -19.41 -3.62 -7.21
C LEU A 325 -20.24 -3.64 -8.50
N GLN A 326 -21.56 -3.55 -8.42
CA GLN A 326 -22.44 -3.51 -9.60
C GLN A 326 -22.15 -2.30 -10.50
N GLN A 327 -21.92 -1.14 -9.93
CA GLN A 327 -21.52 0.04 -10.71
C GLN A 327 -20.16 -0.15 -11.39
N ALA A 328 -19.22 -0.80 -10.73
CA ALA A 328 -17.92 -1.09 -11.29
C ALA A 328 -18.00 -2.10 -12.44
N TYR A 329 -18.81 -3.15 -12.30
CA TYR A 329 -19.05 -4.09 -13.40
C TYR A 329 -19.71 -3.43 -14.60
N GLY A 330 -20.73 -2.58 -14.39
CA GLY A 330 -21.31 -1.79 -15.48
C GLY A 330 -20.30 -0.84 -16.17
N ALA A 331 -19.31 -0.33 -15.43
CA ALA A 331 -18.22 0.42 -16.04
C ALA A 331 -17.28 -0.49 -16.85
N VAL A 332 -16.99 -1.73 -16.39
CA VAL A 332 -16.22 -2.72 -17.16
C VAL A 332 -16.93 -3.08 -18.47
N ASP A 333 -18.24 -3.34 -18.43
CA ASP A 333 -19.04 -3.67 -19.62
C ASP A 333 -18.89 -2.57 -20.70
N ARG A 334 -19.03 -1.31 -20.29
CA ARG A 334 -18.86 -0.16 -21.18
C ARG A 334 -17.44 -0.03 -21.72
N ILE A 335 -16.42 -0.33 -20.92
CA ILE A 335 -15.00 -0.30 -21.33
C ILE A 335 -14.74 -1.40 -22.37
N MET A 336 -15.25 -2.61 -22.15
CA MET A 336 -15.10 -3.71 -23.09
C MET A 336 -15.80 -3.42 -24.41
N GLN A 337 -17.02 -2.87 -24.37
CA GLN A 337 -17.74 -2.46 -25.57
C GLN A 337 -17.00 -1.36 -26.31
N LEU A 338 -16.53 -0.33 -25.62
CA LEU A 338 -15.73 0.75 -26.20
C LEU A 338 -14.47 0.22 -26.91
N ALA A 339 -13.79 -0.76 -26.29
CA ALA A 339 -12.61 -1.38 -26.91
C ALA A 339 -12.98 -2.09 -28.24
N LYS A 340 -14.07 -2.87 -28.26
CA LYS A 340 -14.57 -3.54 -29.48
C LYS A 340 -14.96 -2.53 -30.56
N ASP A 341 -15.70 -1.46 -30.22
CA ASP A 341 -16.14 -0.41 -31.14
C ASP A 341 -14.98 0.35 -31.80
N LEU A 342 -13.85 0.41 -31.11
CA LEU A 342 -12.61 1.04 -31.61
C LEU A 342 -11.71 0.06 -32.39
N GLY A 343 -12.17 -1.18 -32.61
CA GLY A 343 -11.39 -2.22 -33.30
C GLY A 343 -10.26 -2.78 -32.45
N GLY A 344 -10.35 -2.65 -31.14
CA GLY A 344 -9.42 -3.23 -30.16
C GLY A 344 -9.77 -4.66 -29.78
N VAL A 345 -8.99 -5.23 -28.86
CA VAL A 345 -9.23 -6.55 -28.27
C VAL A 345 -9.37 -6.45 -26.76
N ILE A 346 -10.20 -7.34 -26.19
CA ILE A 346 -10.61 -7.29 -24.77
C ILE A 346 -9.57 -7.80 -23.79
N SER A 347 -8.43 -8.29 -24.25
CA SER A 347 -7.33 -8.71 -23.37
C SER A 347 -5.99 -8.60 -24.09
N GLY A 348 -5.02 -7.95 -23.44
CA GLY A 348 -3.62 -7.92 -23.89
C GLY A 348 -2.79 -9.00 -23.19
N GLU A 349 -2.73 -8.96 -21.86
CA GLU A 349 -1.84 -9.80 -21.05
C GLU A 349 -2.54 -10.54 -19.90
N HIS A 350 -3.70 -10.07 -19.41
CA HIS A 350 -4.38 -10.69 -18.25
C HIS A 350 -5.10 -12.00 -18.60
N GLY A 351 -5.38 -12.24 -19.86
CA GLY A 351 -6.19 -13.36 -20.33
C GLY A 351 -7.69 -13.12 -20.10
N ILE A 352 -8.51 -14.04 -20.59
CA ILE A 352 -9.97 -13.92 -20.55
C ILE A 352 -10.51 -14.24 -19.15
N GLY A 353 -10.08 -15.35 -18.56
CA GLY A 353 -10.59 -15.76 -17.25
C GLY A 353 -12.11 -15.96 -17.24
N ILE A 354 -12.74 -15.57 -16.13
CA ILE A 354 -14.20 -15.56 -15.95
C ILE A 354 -14.78 -14.14 -16.07
N THR A 355 -13.95 -13.10 -16.06
CA THR A 355 -14.37 -11.70 -16.07
C THR A 355 -14.66 -11.17 -17.47
N LYS A 356 -14.04 -11.78 -18.48
CA LYS A 356 -14.15 -11.35 -19.87
C LYS A 356 -14.83 -12.35 -20.78
N PHE A 357 -15.23 -13.50 -20.25
CA PHE A 357 -15.79 -14.61 -21.05
C PHE A 357 -17.07 -14.19 -21.80
N ASP A 358 -17.93 -13.43 -21.16
CA ASP A 358 -19.21 -12.98 -21.72
C ASP A 358 -19.05 -11.96 -22.86
N PHE A 359 -17.84 -11.39 -23.05
CA PHE A 359 -17.52 -10.48 -24.15
C PHE A 359 -16.90 -11.18 -25.36
N LEU A 360 -16.66 -12.51 -25.30
CA LEU A 360 -16.18 -13.30 -26.45
C LEU A 360 -17.36 -13.73 -27.31
N ASP A 361 -17.15 -13.66 -28.62
CA ASP A 361 -18.07 -14.24 -29.58
C ASP A 361 -17.83 -15.77 -29.70
N ASP A 362 -18.87 -16.52 -30.01
CA ASP A 362 -18.79 -17.99 -30.11
C ASP A 362 -17.70 -18.47 -31.06
N PHE A 363 -17.45 -17.75 -32.17
CA PHE A 363 -16.41 -18.10 -33.12
C PHE A 363 -14.99 -17.92 -32.57
N GLU A 364 -14.78 -16.98 -31.62
CA GLU A 364 -13.49 -16.73 -31.02
C GLU A 364 -13.10 -17.83 -30.02
N ILE A 365 -14.07 -18.36 -29.27
CA ILE A 365 -13.80 -19.37 -28.23
C ILE A 365 -13.89 -20.81 -28.76
N ALA A 366 -14.58 -21.06 -29.85
CA ALA A 366 -14.79 -22.42 -30.40
C ALA A 366 -13.48 -23.19 -30.65
N PRO A 367 -12.39 -22.59 -31.21
CA PRO A 367 -11.13 -23.31 -31.39
C PRO A 367 -10.50 -23.77 -30.08
N PHE A 368 -10.61 -22.96 -29.01
CA PHE A 368 -10.11 -23.33 -27.68
C PHE A 368 -10.94 -24.46 -27.07
N ILE A 369 -12.26 -24.41 -27.19
CA ILE A 369 -13.14 -25.47 -26.67
C ILE A 369 -12.80 -26.81 -27.36
N ALA A 370 -12.65 -26.81 -28.68
CA ALA A 370 -12.27 -28.01 -29.43
C ALA A 370 -10.89 -28.53 -29.02
N TYR A 371 -9.90 -27.64 -28.83
CA TYR A 371 -8.58 -28.01 -28.33
C TYR A 371 -8.67 -28.61 -26.92
N LYS A 372 -9.40 -27.98 -25.99
CA LYS A 372 -9.57 -28.47 -24.61
C LYS A 372 -10.23 -29.84 -24.57
N GLN A 373 -11.26 -30.07 -25.37
CA GLN A 373 -11.92 -31.40 -25.50
C GLN A 373 -10.95 -32.46 -25.96
N LYS A 374 -10.02 -32.11 -26.85
CA LYS A 374 -9.00 -33.03 -27.35
C LYS A 374 -7.94 -33.40 -26.30
N VAL A 375 -7.45 -32.41 -25.50
CA VAL A 375 -6.32 -32.60 -24.58
C VAL A 375 -6.74 -32.96 -23.15
N ASP A 376 -7.95 -32.60 -22.76
CA ASP A 376 -8.52 -32.82 -21.44
C ASP A 376 -10.00 -33.20 -21.55
N PRO A 377 -10.32 -34.37 -22.19
CA PRO A 377 -11.71 -34.80 -22.47
C PRO A 377 -12.51 -35.02 -21.18
N GLU A 378 -11.87 -35.37 -20.08
CA GLU A 378 -12.51 -35.61 -18.77
C GLU A 378 -12.62 -34.33 -17.92
N GLY A 379 -12.04 -33.19 -18.39
CA GLY A 379 -12.13 -31.91 -17.73
C GLY A 379 -11.44 -31.82 -16.37
N HIS A 380 -10.27 -32.45 -16.22
CA HIS A 380 -9.51 -32.45 -14.96
C HIS A 380 -8.88 -31.09 -14.64
N PHE A 381 -8.53 -30.28 -15.66
CA PHE A 381 -7.84 -29.01 -15.47
C PHE A 381 -8.79 -27.81 -15.56
N ASN A 382 -8.82 -26.99 -14.50
CA ASN A 382 -9.64 -25.78 -14.44
C ASN A 382 -11.10 -26.01 -14.87
N LYS A 383 -11.75 -26.98 -14.28
CA LYS A 383 -13.12 -27.39 -14.59
C LYS A 383 -14.06 -26.18 -14.56
N GLY A 384 -14.89 -26.03 -15.60
CA GLY A 384 -15.89 -24.96 -15.70
C GLY A 384 -15.33 -23.58 -16.01
N LYS A 385 -14.02 -23.42 -16.34
CA LYS A 385 -13.44 -22.14 -16.77
C LYS A 385 -13.20 -22.12 -18.28
N LEU A 386 -13.46 -20.96 -18.89
CA LEU A 386 -13.40 -20.75 -20.33
C LEU A 386 -14.30 -21.75 -21.12
N LEU A 387 -15.43 -22.09 -20.57
CA LEU A 387 -16.45 -22.93 -21.16
C LEU A 387 -17.80 -22.21 -21.04
N PRO A 388 -18.81 -22.54 -21.86
CA PRO A 388 -20.15 -22.01 -21.71
C PRO A 388 -20.68 -22.14 -20.29
N GLY A 389 -21.22 -21.04 -19.73
CA GLY A 389 -21.65 -20.96 -18.33
C GLY A 389 -20.53 -20.56 -17.33
N SER A 390 -19.33 -20.24 -17.80
CA SER A 390 -18.31 -19.55 -16.98
C SER A 390 -18.73 -18.10 -16.77
N ASN A 391 -19.08 -17.72 -15.55
CA ASN A 391 -19.49 -16.35 -15.22
C ASN A 391 -18.99 -15.89 -13.84
N LEU A 392 -19.26 -14.63 -13.51
CA LEU A 392 -18.88 -14.03 -12.24
C LEU A 392 -19.75 -14.46 -11.04
N GLU A 393 -20.91 -15.05 -11.27
CA GLU A 393 -21.85 -15.45 -10.20
C GLU A 393 -21.22 -16.41 -9.18
N ARG A 394 -20.25 -17.22 -9.64
CA ARG A 394 -19.50 -18.17 -8.80
C ARG A 394 -18.14 -17.66 -8.37
N ALA A 395 -17.82 -16.40 -8.65
CA ALA A 395 -16.55 -15.82 -8.27
C ALA A 395 -16.56 -15.41 -6.80
N TYR A 396 -15.64 -15.97 -6.02
CA TYR A 396 -15.43 -15.54 -4.63
C TYR A 396 -14.43 -14.38 -4.59
N THR A 397 -14.87 -13.26 -4.05
CA THR A 397 -14.01 -12.09 -3.80
C THR A 397 -13.79 -11.95 -2.31
N PRO A 398 -12.64 -12.42 -1.78
CA PRO A 398 -12.38 -12.32 -0.36
C PRO A 398 -12.20 -10.85 0.05
N SER A 399 -12.94 -10.41 1.05
CA SER A 399 -12.80 -9.10 1.69
C SER A 399 -12.35 -9.27 3.14
N PHE A 400 -11.42 -8.40 3.59
CA PHE A 400 -11.10 -8.34 5.01
C PHE A 400 -12.14 -7.56 5.82
N ASN A 401 -13.02 -6.81 5.14
CA ASN A 401 -14.05 -5.98 5.78
C ASN A 401 -15.36 -6.73 6.11
N LEU A 402 -15.61 -7.89 5.48
CA LEU A 402 -16.80 -8.71 5.81
C LEU A 402 -16.86 -9.06 7.29
N MET A 403 -15.68 -9.17 7.92
CA MET A 403 -15.57 -9.47 9.35
C MET A 403 -16.05 -8.34 10.25
N GLU A 404 -15.91 -7.09 9.82
CA GLU A 404 -16.39 -5.91 10.56
C GLU A 404 -17.92 -5.88 10.65
N LEU A 405 -18.61 -6.26 9.57
CA LEU A 405 -20.08 -6.31 9.53
C LEU A 405 -20.66 -7.51 10.26
N GLU A 406 -19.98 -8.65 10.21
CA GLU A 406 -20.42 -9.89 10.89
C GLU A 406 -20.09 -9.88 12.39
N SER A 407 -19.19 -9.00 12.82
CA SER A 407 -18.60 -9.02 14.16
C SER A 407 -18.97 -7.83 15.03
N LEU A 408 -20.20 -7.35 15.02
CA LEU A 408 -20.70 -6.45 16.09
C LEU A 408 -20.34 -6.96 17.50
N ILE A 409 -20.22 -8.28 17.67
CA ILE A 409 -19.75 -8.96 18.87
C ILE A 409 -18.26 -8.68 19.16
N LEU A 410 -17.44 -8.47 18.10
CA LEU A 410 -16.01 -8.20 18.21
C LEU A 410 -15.66 -6.71 18.15
N GLU A 411 -16.61 -5.83 17.89
CA GLU A 411 -16.39 -4.40 17.65
C GLU A 411 -15.59 -3.70 18.75
N LYS A 412 -15.71 -4.20 19.98
CA LYS A 412 -14.95 -3.72 21.15
C LYS A 412 -13.86 -4.69 21.63
N SER A 413 -13.57 -5.73 20.84
CA SER A 413 -12.59 -6.75 21.22
C SER A 413 -11.20 -6.46 20.66
N GLU A 414 -10.19 -7.08 21.26
CA GLU A 414 -8.81 -7.01 20.78
C GLU A 414 -8.63 -7.67 19.41
N LEU A 415 -9.46 -8.67 19.07
CA LEU A 415 -9.48 -9.30 17.74
C LEU A 415 -10.01 -8.33 16.68
N GLY A 416 -11.04 -7.54 17.00
CA GLY A 416 -11.54 -6.47 16.15
C GLY A 416 -10.46 -5.43 15.85
N SER A 417 -9.74 -4.98 16.87
CA SER A 417 -8.61 -4.05 16.71
C SER A 417 -7.49 -4.63 15.84
N ILE A 418 -7.17 -5.93 15.95
CA ILE A 418 -6.21 -6.61 15.09
C ILE A 418 -6.74 -6.66 13.63
N SER A 419 -8.02 -6.98 13.44
CA SER A 419 -8.67 -6.98 12.13
C SER A 419 -8.59 -5.61 11.48
N ASP A 420 -8.95 -4.56 12.19
CA ASP A 420 -8.90 -3.16 11.72
C ASP A 420 -7.51 -2.76 11.24
N SER A 421 -6.47 -3.20 11.94
CA SER A 421 -5.09 -2.88 11.60
C SER A 421 -4.60 -3.50 10.28
N ILE A 422 -5.31 -4.49 9.74
CA ILE A 422 -4.92 -5.23 8.52
C ILE A 422 -5.93 -5.17 7.38
N LYS A 423 -7.16 -4.67 7.62
CA LYS A 423 -8.26 -4.69 6.64
C LYS A 423 -7.93 -4.04 5.30
N ASP A 424 -7.13 -2.99 5.31
CA ASP A 424 -6.75 -2.24 4.11
C ASP A 424 -5.62 -2.87 3.29
N CYS A 425 -5.23 -4.12 3.59
CA CYS A 425 -4.12 -4.79 2.91
C CYS A 425 -4.42 -5.04 1.42
N LEU A 426 -3.68 -4.36 0.55
CA LEU A 426 -3.78 -4.49 -0.92
C LEU A 426 -3.26 -5.84 -1.49
N ARG A 427 -2.76 -6.73 -0.68
CA ARG A 427 -2.16 -8.01 -1.11
C ARG A 427 -1.06 -7.88 -2.16
N CYS A 428 -0.53 -6.69 -2.39
CA CYS A 428 0.42 -6.36 -3.45
C CYS A 428 1.81 -7.01 -3.29
N GLY A 429 2.16 -7.48 -2.09
CA GLY A 429 3.41 -8.17 -1.81
C GLY A 429 4.67 -7.30 -1.75
N LYS A 430 4.59 -5.96 -1.84
CA LYS A 430 5.76 -5.05 -1.76
C LYS A 430 6.55 -5.18 -0.44
N CYS A 431 5.92 -5.67 0.61
CA CYS A 431 6.56 -5.97 1.89
C CYS A 431 7.45 -7.23 1.89
N LYS A 432 7.33 -8.11 0.87
CA LYS A 432 8.09 -9.38 0.82
C LYS A 432 9.61 -9.19 0.75
N PRO A 433 10.16 -8.36 -0.17
CA PRO A 433 11.61 -8.24 -0.35
C PRO A 433 12.36 -7.69 0.87
N VAL A 434 11.68 -6.93 1.73
CA VAL A 434 12.28 -6.28 2.90
C VAL A 434 12.13 -7.10 4.19
N CYS A 435 11.33 -8.17 4.17
CA CYS A 435 11.02 -8.95 5.36
C CYS A 435 12.20 -9.84 5.79
N SER A 436 12.69 -9.65 7.01
CA SER A 436 13.83 -10.39 7.57
C SER A 436 13.55 -11.89 7.75
N THR A 437 12.28 -12.30 7.90
CA THR A 437 11.90 -13.71 8.07
C THR A 437 11.55 -14.41 6.76
N HIS A 438 11.18 -13.66 5.72
CA HIS A 438 10.81 -14.19 4.41
C HIS A 438 12.02 -14.36 3.48
N VAL A 439 12.80 -13.30 3.28
CA VAL A 439 13.89 -13.26 2.29
C VAL A 439 14.95 -14.37 2.49
N PRO A 440 15.45 -14.64 3.71
CA PRO A 440 16.46 -15.70 3.90
C PRO A 440 15.92 -17.11 3.69
N ARG A 441 14.63 -17.32 3.87
CA ARG A 441 14.00 -18.66 3.85
C ARG A 441 13.22 -18.94 2.58
N ALA A 442 12.91 -17.93 1.81
CA ALA A 442 12.05 -18.01 0.62
C ALA A 442 10.68 -18.70 0.88
N ASN A 443 10.23 -18.72 2.13
CA ASN A 443 8.96 -19.33 2.51
C ASN A 443 7.83 -18.31 2.40
N LEU A 444 6.83 -18.60 1.57
CA LEU A 444 5.70 -17.70 1.33
C LEU A 444 4.90 -17.41 2.59
N LEU A 445 4.71 -18.38 3.48
CA LEU A 445 3.99 -18.21 4.74
C LEU A 445 4.60 -17.10 5.63
N TYR A 446 5.91 -16.94 5.60
CA TYR A 446 6.59 -15.96 6.46
C TYR A 446 6.65 -14.55 5.90
N SER A 447 6.11 -14.30 4.73
CA SER A 447 6.01 -12.92 4.22
C SER A 447 4.96 -12.12 4.98
N PRO A 448 5.13 -10.80 5.17
CA PRO A 448 4.12 -9.99 5.89
C PRO A 448 2.75 -10.08 5.24
N ARG A 449 2.68 -10.00 3.90
CA ARG A 449 1.42 -10.17 3.17
C ARG A 449 0.69 -11.46 3.51
N ASN A 450 1.41 -12.58 3.54
CA ASN A 450 0.79 -13.88 3.81
C ASN A 450 0.45 -14.05 5.30
N LYS A 451 1.22 -13.43 6.18
CA LYS A 451 0.87 -13.36 7.61
C LYS A 451 -0.42 -12.57 7.83
N ILE A 452 -0.60 -11.43 7.15
CA ILE A 452 -1.85 -10.65 7.17
C ILE A 452 -3.02 -11.53 6.71
N LEU A 453 -2.88 -12.21 5.58
CA LEU A 453 -3.91 -13.12 5.07
C LEU A 453 -4.22 -14.24 6.08
N ALA A 454 -3.20 -14.87 6.65
CA ALA A 454 -3.38 -15.91 7.65
C ALA A 454 -4.05 -15.37 8.93
N THR A 455 -3.68 -14.16 9.38
CA THR A 455 -4.32 -13.50 10.53
C THR A 455 -5.80 -13.29 10.26
N SER A 456 -6.17 -12.75 9.10
CA SER A 456 -7.56 -12.53 8.71
C SER A 456 -8.37 -13.84 8.71
N LEU A 457 -7.85 -14.87 8.03
CA LEU A 457 -8.52 -16.20 7.98
C LEU A 457 -8.67 -16.85 9.37
N LEU A 458 -7.68 -16.66 10.26
CA LEU A 458 -7.75 -17.17 11.63
C LEU A 458 -8.78 -16.42 12.48
N ILE A 459 -8.90 -15.10 12.31
CA ILE A 459 -9.95 -14.33 13.00
C ILE A 459 -11.33 -14.76 12.47
N GLU A 460 -11.47 -14.93 11.16
CA GLU A 460 -12.71 -15.47 10.56
C GLU A 460 -13.07 -16.85 11.13
N ALA A 461 -12.10 -17.74 11.29
CA ALA A 461 -12.31 -19.04 11.92
C ALA A 461 -12.76 -18.93 13.39
N PHE A 462 -12.18 -18.00 14.16
CA PHE A 462 -12.63 -17.72 15.53
C PHE A 462 -14.08 -17.23 15.57
N LEU A 463 -14.46 -16.33 14.65
CA LEU A 463 -15.83 -15.83 14.53
C LEU A 463 -16.81 -16.92 14.19
N TYR A 464 -16.45 -17.76 13.22
CA TYR A 464 -17.28 -18.91 12.83
C TYR A 464 -17.49 -19.88 14.00
N GLU A 465 -16.44 -20.18 14.75
CA GLU A 465 -16.51 -21.02 15.95
C GLU A 465 -17.38 -20.41 17.05
N GLU A 466 -17.32 -19.09 17.26
CA GLU A 466 -18.19 -18.38 18.22
C GLU A 466 -19.66 -18.41 17.78
N GLN A 467 -19.98 -18.27 16.53
CA GLN A 467 -21.34 -18.30 15.99
C GLN A 467 -21.94 -19.70 15.99
N THR A 468 -21.15 -20.72 15.65
CA THR A 468 -21.62 -22.11 15.51
C THR A 468 -21.52 -22.93 16.78
N ARG A 469 -21.06 -22.32 17.89
CA ARG A 469 -20.58 -23.00 19.05
C ARG A 469 -21.52 -23.89 19.83
N ARG A 470 -21.00 -25.00 20.18
CA ARG A 470 -21.49 -25.89 21.22
C ARG A 470 -20.38 -26.26 22.22
N GLY A 471 -19.62 -25.25 22.68
CA GLY A 471 -18.54 -25.45 23.65
C GLY A 471 -17.25 -26.05 23.10
N VAL A 472 -16.98 -25.88 21.81
CA VAL A 472 -15.76 -26.40 21.19
C VAL A 472 -14.58 -25.45 21.50
N SER A 473 -13.44 -26.02 21.89
CA SER A 473 -12.23 -25.25 22.11
C SER A 473 -11.71 -24.71 20.76
N ILE A 474 -11.31 -23.47 20.76
CA ILE A 474 -10.70 -22.82 19.61
C ILE A 474 -9.40 -23.55 19.27
N GLN A 475 -9.39 -24.33 18.20
CA GLN A 475 -8.24 -25.16 17.80
C GLN A 475 -7.14 -24.36 17.10
N HIS A 476 -7.42 -23.10 16.70
CA HIS A 476 -6.54 -22.29 15.84
C HIS A 476 -5.54 -21.41 16.61
N PHE A 477 -5.46 -21.48 17.92
CA PHE A 477 -4.46 -20.73 18.69
C PHE A 477 -3.02 -21.12 18.36
N ASP A 478 -2.80 -22.36 17.93
CA ASP A 478 -1.49 -22.85 17.53
C ASP A 478 -0.99 -22.15 16.28
N GLU A 479 -1.84 -22.02 15.27
CA GLU A 479 -1.58 -21.32 14.02
C GLU A 479 -1.42 -19.83 14.26
N PHE A 480 -2.25 -19.24 15.14
CA PHE A 480 -2.16 -17.84 15.52
C PHE A 480 -0.83 -17.51 16.23
N ASN A 481 -0.38 -18.39 17.14
CA ASN A 481 0.95 -18.31 17.73
C ASN A 481 2.06 -18.39 16.68
N ASP A 482 1.94 -19.32 15.70
CA ASP A 482 2.94 -19.50 14.66
C ASP A 482 3.09 -18.25 13.80
N VAL A 483 1.98 -17.64 13.36
CA VAL A 483 1.98 -16.40 12.60
C VAL A 483 2.60 -15.25 13.39
N ALA A 484 2.21 -15.08 14.65
CA ALA A 484 2.71 -14.03 15.52
C ALA A 484 4.22 -14.17 15.79
N ASP A 485 4.72 -15.40 16.02
CA ASP A 485 6.11 -15.64 16.40
C ASP A 485 7.09 -15.60 15.22
N HIS A 486 6.61 -15.71 13.98
CA HIS A 486 7.45 -15.56 12.80
C HIS A 486 7.71 -14.09 12.39
N CYS A 487 7.39 -13.13 13.25
CA CYS A 487 7.74 -11.73 13.07
C CYS A 487 8.89 -11.34 14.02
N THR A 488 9.90 -10.64 13.51
CA THR A 488 11.01 -10.09 14.33
C THR A 488 10.74 -8.68 14.83
N VAL A 489 9.56 -8.14 14.57
CA VAL A 489 9.13 -6.77 14.95
C VAL A 489 10.18 -5.73 14.52
N CYS A 490 10.65 -5.85 13.27
CA CYS A 490 11.69 -4.96 12.72
C CYS A 490 11.14 -3.77 11.93
N HIS A 491 9.81 -3.66 11.79
CA HIS A 491 9.05 -2.57 11.14
C HIS A 491 9.45 -2.26 9.68
N LYS A 492 10.30 -3.07 9.04
CA LYS A 492 10.75 -2.83 7.66
C LYS A 492 9.63 -2.93 6.64
N CYS A 493 8.55 -3.64 6.94
CA CYS A 493 7.40 -3.82 6.05
C CYS A 493 6.54 -2.56 5.92
N LEU A 494 6.59 -1.63 6.87
CA LEU A 494 5.87 -0.36 6.85
C LEU A 494 6.28 0.50 5.65
N LYS A 495 7.58 0.75 5.47
CA LYS A 495 8.09 1.68 4.45
C LYS A 495 7.63 1.40 3.02
N PRO A 496 7.62 0.14 2.50
CA PRO A 496 7.13 -0.16 1.15
C PRO A 496 5.60 -0.34 1.08
N CYS A 497 4.89 -0.30 2.22
CA CYS A 497 3.45 -0.51 2.24
C CYS A 497 2.71 0.73 1.73
N PRO A 498 1.88 0.62 0.67
CA PRO A 498 1.15 1.78 0.14
C PRO A 498 -0.03 2.22 0.99
N VAL A 499 -0.41 1.43 2.00
CA VAL A 499 -1.51 1.66 2.94
C VAL A 499 -1.03 1.67 4.39
N ASP A 500 0.26 1.83 4.60
CA ASP A 500 0.93 2.06 5.87
C ASP A 500 0.70 0.96 6.95
N ILE A 501 0.51 -0.31 6.52
CA ILE A 501 0.38 -1.43 7.46
C ILE A 501 1.75 -1.88 7.95
N ASP A 502 1.94 -1.86 9.26
CA ASP A 502 3.10 -2.44 9.95
C ASP A 502 2.74 -3.79 10.60
N PHE A 503 3.18 -4.87 9.99
CA PHE A 503 2.97 -6.20 10.60
C PHE A 503 3.75 -6.42 11.90
N GLY A 504 4.72 -5.57 12.22
CA GLY A 504 5.38 -5.57 13.53
C GLY A 504 4.39 -5.29 14.65
N ASP A 505 3.62 -4.22 14.51
CA ASP A 505 2.60 -3.82 15.49
C ASP A 505 1.46 -4.84 15.58
N VAL A 506 0.99 -5.33 14.43
CA VAL A 506 0.00 -6.43 14.37
C VAL A 506 0.49 -7.66 15.15
N SER A 507 1.76 -8.05 14.95
CA SER A 507 2.37 -9.19 15.65
C SER A 507 2.44 -8.97 17.17
N VAL A 508 2.73 -7.75 17.62
CA VAL A 508 2.72 -7.39 19.05
C VAL A 508 1.31 -7.50 19.61
N ALA A 509 0.31 -6.96 18.93
CA ALA A 509 -1.09 -7.07 19.34
C ALA A 509 -1.55 -8.54 19.43
N MET A 510 -1.20 -9.37 18.43
CA MET A 510 -1.47 -10.82 18.47
C MET A 510 -0.82 -11.50 19.66
N ARG A 511 0.43 -11.18 20.01
CA ARG A 511 1.16 -11.75 21.15
C ARG A 511 0.53 -11.34 22.49
N ASN A 512 0.11 -10.08 22.60
CA ASN A 512 -0.60 -9.58 23.79
C ASN A 512 -1.93 -10.29 23.96
N PHE A 513 -2.73 -10.40 22.90
CA PHE A 513 -3.99 -11.15 22.89
C PHE A 513 -3.79 -12.60 23.37
N LEU A 514 -2.83 -13.32 22.77
CA LEU A 514 -2.51 -14.70 23.17
C LEU A 514 -2.11 -14.84 24.64
N ARG A 515 -1.40 -13.86 25.20
CA ARG A 515 -1.02 -13.87 26.64
C ARG A 515 -2.22 -13.62 27.55
N LYS A 516 -3.08 -12.67 27.19
CA LYS A 516 -4.31 -12.39 27.96
C LYS A 516 -5.24 -13.59 27.97
N GLN A 517 -5.30 -14.34 26.87
CA GLN A 517 -6.08 -15.58 26.77
C GLN A 517 -5.38 -16.81 27.40
N GLY A 518 -4.16 -16.67 27.96
CA GLY A 518 -3.39 -17.80 28.46
C GLY A 518 -2.91 -18.81 27.40
N GLN A 519 -3.04 -18.46 26.12
CA GLN A 519 -2.76 -19.33 24.98
C GLN A 519 -1.40 -19.09 24.32
N LYS A 520 -0.57 -18.20 24.88
CA LYS A 520 0.78 -17.95 24.35
C LYS A 520 1.70 -19.11 24.63
N LYS A 521 2.25 -19.74 23.59
CA LYS A 521 3.19 -20.84 23.73
C LYS A 521 4.47 -20.41 24.43
N PHE A 522 4.91 -21.22 25.40
CA PHE A 522 6.17 -21.00 26.09
C PHE A 522 7.35 -21.25 25.15
N ASN A 523 8.27 -20.31 25.11
CA ASN A 523 9.54 -20.44 24.38
C ASN A 523 10.70 -20.22 25.36
N PRO A 524 11.50 -21.27 25.68
CA PRO A 524 12.56 -21.16 26.66
C PRO A 524 13.69 -20.20 26.23
N ILE A 525 13.95 -20.08 24.93
CA ILE A 525 14.95 -19.14 24.41
C ILE A 525 14.49 -17.70 24.65
N THR A 526 13.22 -17.40 24.36
CA THR A 526 12.64 -16.09 24.64
C THR A 526 12.65 -15.77 26.14
N ALA A 527 12.26 -16.74 26.99
CA ALA A 527 12.25 -16.56 28.43
C ALA A 527 13.65 -16.24 28.99
N THR A 528 14.66 -16.99 28.56
CA THR A 528 16.07 -16.78 28.97
C THR A 528 16.60 -15.45 28.43
N SER A 529 16.25 -15.08 27.19
CA SER A 529 16.63 -13.78 26.63
C SER A 529 16.01 -12.62 27.42
N MET A 530 14.74 -12.74 27.80
CA MET A 530 14.05 -11.72 28.63
C MET A 530 14.66 -11.63 30.03
N LEU A 531 15.06 -12.75 30.64
CA LEU A 531 15.76 -12.74 31.91
C LEU A 531 17.08 -11.96 31.81
N TYR A 532 17.88 -12.21 30.76
CA TYR A 532 19.12 -11.46 30.51
C TYR A 532 18.89 -9.96 30.28
N LEU A 533 17.86 -9.61 29.53
CA LEU A 533 17.55 -8.21 29.19
C LEU A 533 16.94 -7.45 30.38
N ASN A 534 16.22 -8.13 31.27
CA ASN A 534 15.56 -7.52 32.43
C ASN A 534 16.50 -7.43 33.64
N SER A 535 17.57 -8.19 33.69
CA SER A 535 18.50 -8.14 34.83
C SER A 535 19.19 -6.78 34.90
N THR A 536 19.25 -6.20 36.08
CA THR A 536 20.03 -4.97 36.39
C THR A 536 21.29 -5.27 37.21
N ASP A 537 21.38 -6.47 37.78
CA ASP A 537 22.51 -6.91 38.59
C ASP A 537 23.75 -7.25 37.75
N PRO A 538 24.90 -6.60 37.98
CA PRO A 538 26.13 -6.82 37.20
C PRO A 538 26.63 -8.27 37.20
N LEU A 539 26.51 -9.01 38.34
CA LEU A 539 26.98 -10.40 38.43
C LEU A 539 26.11 -11.33 37.58
N THR A 540 24.80 -11.17 37.63
CA THR A 540 23.85 -11.93 36.81
C THR A 540 24.07 -11.65 35.32
N ILE A 541 24.26 -10.39 34.92
CA ILE A 541 24.56 -10.02 33.54
C ILE A 541 25.85 -10.67 33.07
N LYS A 542 26.92 -10.64 33.88
CA LYS A 542 28.19 -11.26 33.53
C LYS A 542 28.07 -12.76 33.34
N LEU A 543 27.34 -13.46 34.22
CA LEU A 543 27.10 -14.90 34.14
C LEU A 543 26.29 -15.27 32.90
N LEU A 544 25.14 -14.62 32.70
CA LEU A 544 24.26 -14.88 31.54
C LEU A 544 24.96 -14.54 30.22
N ARG A 545 25.73 -13.45 30.17
CA ARG A 545 26.55 -13.10 29.02
C ARG A 545 27.55 -14.20 28.66
N LYS A 546 28.26 -14.71 29.65
CA LYS A 546 29.26 -15.81 29.48
C LYS A 546 28.58 -17.05 28.87
N VAL A 547 27.41 -17.43 29.40
CA VAL A 547 26.69 -18.62 28.92
C VAL A 547 26.04 -18.37 27.55
N MET A 548 25.27 -17.31 27.40
CA MET A 548 24.44 -17.09 26.21
C MET A 548 25.20 -16.52 25.02
N ILE A 549 26.20 -15.66 25.26
CA ILE A 549 26.95 -14.99 24.20
C ILE A 549 28.25 -15.69 23.92
N GLU A 550 29.10 -15.91 24.94
CA GLU A 550 30.41 -16.51 24.69
C GLU A 550 30.30 -17.99 24.34
N TRP A 551 29.73 -18.80 25.22
CA TRP A 551 29.69 -20.25 25.04
C TRP A 551 28.72 -20.70 23.96
N ALA A 552 27.52 -20.18 23.95
CA ALA A 552 26.49 -20.53 22.95
C ALA A 552 26.90 -20.12 21.53
N TYR A 553 27.53 -18.94 21.36
CA TYR A 553 28.03 -18.50 20.05
C TYR A 553 29.25 -19.31 19.62
N GLN A 554 30.11 -19.71 20.55
CA GLN A 554 31.24 -20.63 20.23
C GLN A 554 30.75 -22.02 19.79
N ALA A 555 29.78 -22.57 20.52
CA ALA A 555 29.18 -23.87 20.16
C ALA A 555 28.48 -23.81 18.78
N GLN A 556 27.75 -22.71 18.49
CA GLN A 556 27.11 -22.51 17.20
C GLN A 556 28.14 -22.37 16.06
N ARG A 557 29.24 -21.63 16.26
CA ARG A 557 30.33 -21.55 15.27
C ARG A 557 31.04 -22.89 15.05
N LEU A 558 31.19 -23.72 16.09
CA LEU A 558 31.68 -25.07 15.95
C LEU A 558 30.71 -25.93 15.13
N GLY A 559 29.41 -25.85 15.44
CA GLY A 559 28.37 -26.51 14.64
C GLY A 559 28.35 -26.07 13.18
N TYR A 560 28.58 -24.78 12.89
CA TYR A 560 28.74 -24.28 11.52
C TYR A 560 29.95 -24.91 10.83
N ARG A 561 31.13 -24.96 11.49
CA ARG A 561 32.35 -25.57 10.92
C ARG A 561 32.13 -27.04 10.63
N ALA A 562 31.57 -27.78 11.57
CA ALA A 562 31.25 -29.20 11.41
C ALA A 562 30.24 -29.43 10.27
N GLY A 563 29.16 -28.66 10.24
CA GLY A 563 28.14 -28.73 9.17
C GLY A 563 28.69 -28.40 7.78
N LYS A 564 29.62 -27.43 7.70
CA LYS A 564 30.33 -27.09 6.46
C LYS A 564 31.23 -28.22 6.00
N TYR A 565 32.01 -28.81 6.93
CA TYR A 565 32.90 -29.94 6.65
C TYR A 565 32.13 -31.18 6.18
N LEU A 566 31.01 -31.50 6.83
CA LEU A 566 30.13 -32.62 6.46
C LEU A 566 29.26 -32.35 5.23
N GLY A 567 29.35 -31.17 4.60
CA GLY A 567 28.61 -30.85 3.39
C GLY A 567 27.07 -30.68 3.62
N LEU A 568 26.62 -30.55 4.87
CA LEU A 568 25.19 -30.50 5.22
C LEU A 568 24.47 -29.31 4.60
N PHE A 569 25.15 -28.20 4.30
CA PHE A 569 24.57 -26.98 3.77
C PHE A 569 24.32 -27.00 2.27
N ARG A 570 24.98 -27.90 1.52
CA ARG A 570 24.85 -27.97 0.04
C ARG A 570 23.43 -28.35 -0.40
N LYS A 571 22.84 -29.33 0.26
CA LYS A 571 21.45 -29.76 -0.04
C LYS A 571 20.41 -28.70 0.29
N GLN A 572 20.65 -27.90 1.32
CA GLN A 572 19.70 -26.87 1.80
C GLN A 572 19.81 -25.59 1.02
N LEU A 573 20.97 -25.28 0.44
CA LEU A 573 21.10 -24.17 -0.51
C LEU A 573 20.53 -24.50 -1.88
N ALA A 574 20.53 -25.80 -2.26
CA ALA A 574 19.97 -26.28 -3.52
C ALA A 574 18.42 -26.42 -3.50
N HIS A 575 17.84 -26.64 -2.32
CA HIS A 575 16.40 -26.82 -2.16
C HIS A 575 15.90 -25.85 -1.08
N PRO A 576 15.15 -24.79 -1.45
CA PRO A 576 14.52 -23.92 -0.48
C PRO A 576 13.62 -24.75 0.44
N PRO A 577 13.48 -24.36 1.73
CA PRO A 577 12.57 -25.05 2.64
C PRO A 577 11.16 -25.08 2.07
N ALA A 578 10.41 -26.14 2.43
CA ALA A 578 9.02 -26.29 1.98
C ALA A 578 8.24 -24.99 2.15
N SER A 579 7.54 -24.58 1.11
CA SER A 579 6.74 -23.34 1.12
C SER A 579 5.49 -23.44 2.00
N VAL A 580 5.14 -24.64 2.45
CA VAL A 580 3.96 -24.97 3.27
C VAL A 580 4.37 -25.86 4.44
N GLY A 581 3.84 -25.57 5.62
CA GLY A 581 4.07 -26.38 6.83
C GLY A 581 5.30 -26.00 7.65
N LYS A 582 5.43 -26.63 8.82
CA LYS A 582 6.56 -26.41 9.74
C LYS A 582 7.77 -27.20 9.27
N PRO A 583 8.97 -26.58 9.17
CA PRO A 583 10.19 -27.31 8.86
C PRO A 583 10.46 -28.39 9.91
N SER A 584 10.98 -29.54 9.49
CA SER A 584 11.40 -30.60 10.41
C SER A 584 12.48 -30.10 11.40
N ILE A 585 12.60 -30.74 12.56
CA ILE A 585 13.61 -30.37 13.56
C ILE A 585 15.03 -30.38 12.96
N PRO A 586 15.46 -31.40 12.18
CA PRO A 586 16.76 -31.36 11.54
C PRO A 586 16.93 -30.14 10.61
N ALA A 587 15.93 -29.81 9.82
CA ALA A 587 15.99 -28.64 8.94
C ALA A 587 16.14 -27.33 9.74
N ARG A 588 15.49 -27.20 10.90
CA ARG A 588 15.64 -26.03 11.80
C ARG A 588 17.04 -25.95 12.38
N VAL A 589 17.62 -27.07 12.82
CA VAL A 589 18.98 -27.14 13.36
C VAL A 589 19.98 -26.75 12.26
N ILE A 590 19.89 -27.34 11.08
CA ILE A 590 20.75 -27.01 9.94
C ILE A 590 20.62 -25.51 9.58
N HIS A 591 19.41 -25.00 9.58
CA HIS A 591 19.17 -23.58 9.30
C HIS A 591 19.77 -22.67 10.37
N PHE A 592 19.73 -23.05 11.63
CA PHE A 592 20.35 -22.29 12.72
C PHE A 592 21.87 -22.27 12.63
N ILE A 593 22.49 -23.33 12.16
CA ILE A 593 23.96 -23.46 12.07
C ILE A 593 24.54 -23.10 10.67
N ASN A 594 23.72 -22.79 9.65
CA ASN A 594 24.20 -22.54 8.28
C ASN A 594 24.98 -21.22 8.08
N LYS A 595 24.90 -20.31 9.05
CA LYS A 595 25.68 -19.07 9.11
C LYS A 595 26.32 -18.94 10.49
N PRO A 596 27.62 -18.58 10.56
CA PRO A 596 28.29 -18.47 11.85
C PRO A 596 27.76 -17.23 12.60
N MET A 597 27.56 -17.36 13.91
CA MET A 597 27.35 -16.24 14.80
C MET A 597 28.56 -15.32 14.81
N PRO A 598 28.38 -13.98 15.04
CA PRO A 598 29.46 -13.03 15.09
C PRO A 598 30.58 -13.45 16.04
N GLY A 599 31.84 -13.35 15.60
CA GLY A 599 33.02 -13.49 16.42
C GLY A 599 33.56 -12.13 16.86
N GLY A 600 34.52 -12.12 17.80
CA GLY A 600 35.20 -10.89 18.20
C GLY A 600 34.39 -9.93 19.06
N LEU A 601 33.24 -10.37 19.60
CA LEU A 601 32.50 -9.57 20.56
C LEU A 601 33.30 -9.35 21.85
N PRO A 602 33.26 -8.15 22.44
CA PRO A 602 33.94 -7.87 23.70
C PRO A 602 33.52 -8.86 24.78
N LYS A 603 34.43 -9.30 25.59
CA LYS A 603 34.16 -10.24 26.72
C LYS A 603 33.45 -9.53 27.86
N LYS A 604 33.58 -8.22 27.97
CA LYS A 604 32.94 -7.37 28.99
C LYS A 604 31.90 -6.45 28.34
N THR A 605 30.95 -5.98 29.14
CA THR A 605 30.02 -4.91 28.77
C THR A 605 30.76 -3.58 28.67
N SER A 606 30.16 -2.54 28.07
CA SER A 606 30.77 -1.20 28.03
C SER A 606 30.94 -0.63 29.44
N ARG A 607 30.00 -0.84 30.36
CA ARG A 607 30.14 -0.40 31.77
C ARG A 607 31.28 -1.06 32.49
N ALA A 608 31.42 -2.38 32.35
CA ALA A 608 32.52 -3.15 32.95
C ALA A 608 33.90 -2.77 32.37
N LEU A 609 33.95 -2.23 31.15
CA LEU A 609 35.19 -1.72 30.52
C LEU A 609 35.55 -0.31 31.00
N LEU A 610 34.55 0.49 31.36
CA LEU A 610 34.70 1.85 31.89
C LEU A 610 34.75 1.91 33.43
N ASP A 611 34.60 0.78 34.10
CA ASP A 611 34.55 0.67 35.56
C ASP A 611 33.44 1.52 36.21
N ILE A 612 32.23 1.51 35.60
CA ILE A 612 31.06 2.28 36.02
C ILE A 612 29.84 1.37 36.23
N GLU A 613 30.05 0.19 36.84
CA GLU A 613 28.96 -0.76 37.10
C GLU A 613 28.16 -0.47 38.38
N ASP A 614 28.62 0.46 39.21
CA ASP A 614 27.90 0.88 40.43
C ASP A 614 26.58 1.54 40.06
N ASN A 615 25.46 0.95 40.48
CA ASN A 615 24.12 1.43 40.20
C ASN A 615 23.61 2.50 41.19
N THR A 616 24.42 2.88 42.15
CA THR A 616 24.10 3.94 43.15
C THR A 616 24.58 5.31 42.71
N ILE A 617 25.41 5.36 41.66
CA ILE A 617 25.99 6.60 41.13
C ILE A 617 25.52 6.85 39.66
N VAL A 618 25.36 8.14 39.33
CA VAL A 618 25.12 8.60 37.98
C VAL A 618 26.47 8.96 37.38
N PRO A 619 27.00 8.15 36.42
CA PRO A 619 28.30 8.46 35.81
C PRO A 619 28.25 9.70 34.93
N VAL A 620 29.19 10.61 35.09
CA VAL A 620 29.40 11.77 34.25
C VAL A 620 30.79 11.68 33.63
N ILE A 621 30.84 11.59 32.30
CA ILE A 621 32.07 11.49 31.53
C ILE A 621 32.30 12.80 30.80
N ARG A 622 33.49 13.42 31.01
CA ARG A 622 33.89 14.69 30.36
C ARG A 622 35.35 14.70 30.03
N ASN A 623 35.73 15.38 28.98
CA ASN A 623 37.12 15.62 28.64
C ASN A 623 37.61 16.88 29.35
N PRO A 624 38.52 16.81 30.33
CA PRO A 624 38.94 17.97 31.10
C PRO A 624 39.70 19.02 30.26
N HIS A 625 40.20 18.63 29.07
CA HIS A 625 40.94 19.54 28.18
C HIS A 625 40.06 20.21 27.11
N LYS A 626 38.82 19.72 26.92
CA LYS A 626 37.91 20.21 25.88
C LYS A 626 36.57 20.74 26.41
N VAL A 627 36.29 20.49 27.69
CA VAL A 627 35.05 20.98 28.32
C VAL A 627 35.19 22.49 28.61
N SER A 628 34.15 23.25 28.30
CA SER A 628 34.00 24.68 28.56
C SER A 628 32.63 25.00 29.14
N GLU A 629 32.35 26.25 29.48
CA GLU A 629 31.03 26.69 29.94
C GLU A 629 29.95 26.56 28.85
N GLU A 630 30.36 26.54 27.56
CA GLU A 630 29.46 26.31 26.42
C GLU A 630 29.27 24.86 26.05
N SER A 631 29.91 23.91 26.79
CA SER A 631 29.79 22.47 26.49
C SER A 631 28.40 21.96 26.76
N GLU A 632 27.83 21.28 25.76
CA GLU A 632 26.49 20.65 25.87
C GLU A 632 26.50 19.45 26.82
N ALA A 633 25.51 19.40 27.71
CA ALA A 633 25.22 18.21 28.53
C ALA A 633 24.36 17.23 27.74
N VAL A 634 24.85 16.02 27.47
CA VAL A 634 24.17 14.98 26.71
C VAL A 634 23.82 13.80 27.63
N PHE A 635 22.54 13.51 27.78
CA PHE A 635 22.11 12.26 28.40
C PHE A 635 22.19 11.13 27.38
N TYR A 636 23.12 10.19 27.61
CA TYR A 636 23.30 9.03 26.71
C TYR A 636 22.70 7.77 27.33
N PHE A 637 21.62 7.28 26.71
CA PHE A 637 21.00 6.02 27.04
C PHE A 637 21.47 4.91 26.08
N PRO A 638 22.48 4.08 26.45
CA PRO A 638 23.08 3.11 25.51
C PRO A 638 22.14 1.93 25.16
N GLY A 639 21.19 1.62 26.04
CA GLY A 639 20.30 0.47 25.90
C GLY A 639 21.05 -0.88 25.96
N CYS A 640 20.29 -1.97 25.89
CA CYS A 640 20.86 -3.32 26.04
C CYS A 640 21.79 -3.73 24.86
N GLY A 641 21.57 -3.20 23.66
CA GLY A 641 22.38 -3.51 22.48
C GLY A 641 23.80 -2.99 22.59
N SER A 642 23.96 -1.68 22.77
CA SER A 642 25.26 -0.99 22.79
C SER A 642 25.98 -1.15 24.12
N GLU A 643 25.27 -1.55 25.18
CA GLU A 643 25.85 -1.72 26.50
C GLU A 643 26.24 -3.16 26.81
N ARG A 644 25.33 -4.10 26.58
CA ARG A 644 25.49 -5.50 27.01
C ARG A 644 26.00 -6.45 25.91
N LEU A 645 25.60 -6.21 24.64
CA LEU A 645 25.94 -7.10 23.53
C LEU A 645 27.13 -6.59 22.73
N PHE A 646 27.04 -5.37 22.23
CA PHE A 646 28.00 -4.73 21.35
C PHE A 646 28.71 -3.57 22.07
N GLY A 647 29.36 -3.88 23.19
CA GLY A 647 29.99 -2.87 24.05
C GLY A 647 30.95 -1.91 23.30
N GLN A 648 31.56 -2.36 22.20
CA GLN A 648 32.39 -1.49 21.36
C GLN A 648 31.59 -0.34 20.71
N VAL A 649 30.31 -0.52 20.45
CA VAL A 649 29.45 0.57 19.89
C VAL A 649 29.24 1.64 20.96
N GLY A 650 28.91 1.21 22.18
CA GLY A 650 28.76 2.12 23.31
C GLY A 650 30.04 2.90 23.62
N LEU A 651 31.19 2.20 23.59
CA LEU A 651 32.49 2.84 23.80
C LEU A 651 32.86 3.83 22.68
N ALA A 652 32.59 3.50 21.43
CA ALA A 652 32.83 4.39 20.30
C ALA A 652 31.99 5.66 20.41
N THR A 653 30.70 5.53 20.78
CA THR A 653 29.82 6.68 21.02
C THR A 653 30.36 7.57 22.15
N GLN A 654 30.78 6.96 23.27
CA GLN A 654 31.39 7.71 24.37
C GLN A 654 32.70 8.41 23.96
N ALA A 655 33.54 7.74 23.19
CA ALA A 655 34.78 8.34 22.68
C ALA A 655 34.50 9.54 21.77
N MET A 656 33.47 9.45 20.89
CA MET A 656 33.06 10.59 20.05
C MET A 656 32.58 11.77 20.88
N LEU A 657 31.68 11.54 21.86
CA LEU A 657 31.17 12.58 22.74
C LEU A 657 32.31 13.21 23.59
N TYR A 658 33.23 12.38 24.08
CA TYR A 658 34.41 12.83 24.81
C TYR A 658 35.32 13.72 23.94
N GLU A 659 35.56 13.35 22.69
CA GLU A 659 36.42 14.09 21.76
C GLU A 659 35.85 15.43 21.30
N ILE A 660 34.52 15.56 21.21
CA ILE A 660 33.89 16.87 20.91
C ILE A 660 33.71 17.77 22.12
N GLY A 661 34.11 17.34 23.34
CA GLY A 661 34.01 18.13 24.56
C GLY A 661 32.62 18.13 25.21
N ALA A 662 31.71 17.20 24.84
CA ALA A 662 30.41 17.08 25.48
C ALA A 662 30.54 16.54 26.91
N ILE A 663 29.62 16.95 27.78
CA ILE A 663 29.46 16.41 29.14
C ILE A 663 28.44 15.27 29.04
N THR A 664 28.91 14.02 29.06
CA THR A 664 28.03 12.87 28.91
C THR A 664 27.54 12.35 30.23
N VAL A 665 26.24 12.34 30.44
CA VAL A 665 25.57 11.76 31.61
C VAL A 665 25.00 10.40 31.22
N LEU A 666 25.34 9.36 31.97
CA LEU A 666 24.82 7.99 31.79
C LEU A 666 23.78 7.67 32.85
N PRO A 667 22.78 6.81 32.56
CA PRO A 667 21.85 6.36 33.59
C PRO A 667 22.57 5.57 34.69
N PRO A 668 22.02 5.54 35.91
CA PRO A 668 22.58 4.70 36.98
C PRO A 668 22.35 3.22 36.63
N GLY A 669 23.41 2.44 36.60
CA GLY A 669 23.36 0.99 36.36
C GLY A 669 22.85 0.59 34.94
N TYR A 670 22.55 -0.70 34.81
CA TYR A 670 22.08 -1.30 33.58
C TYR A 670 20.58 -1.13 33.40
N LEU A 671 20.15 -0.38 32.43
CA LEU A 671 18.74 -0.17 32.10
C LEU A 671 18.34 -0.84 30.77
N CYS A 672 17.05 -1.11 30.66
CA CYS A 672 16.39 -1.57 29.44
C CYS A 672 15.36 -0.54 29.01
N CYS A 673 15.17 -0.33 27.68
CA CYS A 673 14.16 0.61 27.17
C CYS A 673 12.72 0.06 27.24
N GLY A 674 12.52 -1.21 27.62
CA GLY A 674 11.20 -1.85 27.62
C GLY A 674 10.75 -2.43 26.27
N TYR A 675 11.35 -2.01 25.15
CA TYR A 675 10.94 -2.45 23.82
C TYR A 675 10.98 -3.98 23.59
N PRO A 676 12.01 -4.73 24.04
CA PRO A 676 12.03 -6.19 23.87
C PRO A 676 10.84 -6.88 24.55
N GLN A 677 10.38 -6.36 25.68
CA GLN A 677 9.22 -6.87 26.43
C GLN A 677 7.94 -6.60 25.65
N ILE A 678 7.73 -5.36 25.19
CA ILE A 678 6.59 -4.98 24.35
C ILE A 678 6.58 -5.86 23.09
N ALA A 679 7.71 -5.94 22.39
CA ALA A 679 7.85 -6.76 21.18
C ALA A 679 7.55 -8.25 21.41
N SER A 680 7.72 -8.76 22.62
CA SER A 680 7.41 -10.15 23.00
C SER A 680 5.97 -10.34 23.51
N GLY A 681 5.13 -9.29 23.51
CA GLY A 681 3.78 -9.31 24.04
C GLY A 681 3.71 -9.24 25.55
N LEU A 682 4.72 -8.65 26.20
CA LEU A 682 4.76 -8.36 27.63
C LEU A 682 4.57 -6.84 27.84
N GLU A 683 3.47 -6.32 27.32
CA GLU A 683 3.20 -4.89 27.22
C GLU A 683 3.21 -4.20 28.58
N ALA A 684 2.52 -4.74 29.57
CA ALA A 684 2.48 -4.18 30.93
C ALA A 684 3.89 -4.04 31.52
N LYS A 685 4.74 -5.08 31.36
CA LYS A 685 6.14 -5.04 31.83
C LYS A 685 6.99 -4.03 31.07
N GLY A 686 6.80 -3.94 29.76
CA GLY A 686 7.51 -2.96 28.95
C GLY A 686 7.13 -1.53 29.28
N ASN A 687 5.84 -1.26 29.47
CA ASN A 687 5.32 0.06 29.87
C ASN A 687 5.81 0.45 31.26
N GLN A 688 5.82 -0.50 32.22
CA GLN A 688 6.40 -0.26 33.54
C GLN A 688 7.86 0.18 33.44
N ILE A 689 8.71 -0.57 32.69
CA ILE A 689 10.11 -0.23 32.49
C ILE A 689 10.28 1.16 31.86
N THR A 690 9.44 1.48 30.87
CA THR A 690 9.49 2.81 30.22
C THR A 690 9.12 3.91 31.19
N THR A 691 8.13 3.67 32.07
CA THR A 691 7.71 4.64 33.09
C THR A 691 8.81 4.82 34.12
N ASP A 692 9.39 3.72 34.64
CA ASP A 692 10.48 3.76 35.60
C ASP A 692 11.68 4.55 35.06
N ASN A 693 12.03 4.36 33.75
CA ASN A 693 13.09 5.13 33.11
C ASN A 693 12.79 6.63 32.94
N ARG A 694 11.51 7.03 32.94
CA ARG A 694 11.12 8.46 32.88
C ARG A 694 11.25 9.16 34.22
N VAL A 695 11.20 8.40 35.29
CA VAL A 695 11.32 8.93 36.66
C VAL A 695 12.80 9.12 37.06
N LEU A 696 13.70 8.31 36.47
CA LEU A 696 15.16 8.45 36.62
C LEU A 696 15.70 9.65 35.85
#